data_edc532482e143731b4951ad7e3df159a
#
_entry.id   edc532482e143731b4951ad7e3df159a
#
_cell.length_a   1.000
_cell.length_b   1.000
_cell.length_c   1.000
_cell.angle_alpha   90.00
_cell.angle_beta   90.00
_cell.angle_gamma   90.00
#
_symmetry.space_group_name_H-M   'P 1'
#
loop_
_entity.id
_entity.type
_entity.pdbx_description
1 polymer ?
#
loop_
_entity_poly.entity_id
_entity_poly.type
_entity_poly.pdbx_seq_one_letter_code
_entity_poly.pdbx_strand_id
1 'polypeptide(L)'
;MKKIICSVFAILFAFSLEAQEILHMYHGNNVVFEKSISEMDSIHFSGNVSIFSYQNDYMTFLTRDVDSITFSNESLMNSDEIYITWNGDNVNIVNPYANNGVDITHTGAKVTVTVTSTVQDIVYHLSGSTSDGYLYITPNKRFTLSLEGVSITNSAGPAIDVLVDKKTTVVLANNSQNFLTDGAANPKKAAFQSKSELVFNGSGTLTVNGNKRNGIHSDDYVQINSGNIIVASAVADGIHCDYFVMNGGTANITAAGDGVDGDTGFIEINNGTLTVNVATADAKGLKCDSVVLISGGTITVNNSGDQSKGIKSGKDMYISGGDITVNATGSYVSETTTSGVELSYCTGIKVDGDLYITSGNITVVCPTGNAGGKAISCDGNIHISGGTMNLTATGACAKYLVSGSTYSSYSSTCIKSDSSITVSGGYITATAGGRAISCDGNYTQTGGKVLTSTNAIGFTVMGTGTSCTDGFASACLKADGDITIISGGFQGSSTGKGGRGIVSDGVFTVGANGMADSSTVVYVTTSGAPVNASSGGGFPGGGSSSDYWKGLPKGVKVLGNINVKSGHLQSYCSQTSGSTTGEAIESKDSIHIDGGYVEANSYDDAINASTHIRITGGHVWAYARGNDGMDCNGTRIDISGGTLIARGTEVAIDDNGDHGGKLYVTGGTIVLIGGNMGTTEAQPSLTGQKGVTLSSGGGGGWPGGGGGSTLATNGFCLKNSSATNVLTFKWPTISGSGFYNISLPGGANGSKDTDANSGIFVTSPSIQSGTYTYYTSPSISGGTNWHGLYDGATVTTSGSGTSVTAH
;
A
#
# COMPACT_ATOMS: atom_id res chain seq x y z
N MET A 1 -22.42 26.21 42.84
CA MET A 1 -23.66 26.55 43.61
C MET A 1 -23.77 28.04 43.71
N LYS A 2 -24.41 28.71 42.78
CA LYS A 2 -24.90 30.06 42.93
C LYS A 2 -26.41 29.94 42.99
N LYS A 3 -26.98 30.16 44.16
CA LYS A 3 -28.43 30.32 44.35
C LYS A 3 -28.82 31.64 43.70
N ILE A 4 -29.51 31.60 42.60
CA ILE A 4 -30.24 32.74 42.09
C ILE A 4 -31.55 32.78 42.93
N ILE A 5 -31.63 33.73 43.77
CA ILE A 5 -32.86 34.10 44.47
C ILE A 5 -33.76 34.75 43.43
N CYS A 6 -34.76 34.06 42.92
CA CYS A 6 -35.83 34.59 42.12
C CYS A 6 -36.79 35.31 43.09
N SER A 7 -36.63 36.60 43.25
CA SER A 7 -37.69 37.44 43.84
C SER A 7 -38.78 37.60 42.84
N VAL A 8 -39.99 37.13 43.18
CA VAL A 8 -41.22 37.41 42.42
C VAL A 8 -41.49 38.91 42.45
N PHE A 9 -41.18 39.60 41.38
CA PHE A 9 -41.68 40.94 41.14
C PHE A 9 -43.02 40.80 40.38
N ALA A 10 -44.14 40.99 41.10
CA ALA A 10 -45.38 41.32 40.46
C ALA A 10 -45.26 42.75 39.95
N ILE A 11 -44.93 42.93 38.71
CA ILE A 11 -44.95 44.26 38.08
C ILE A 11 -46.40 44.54 37.61
N LEU A 12 -47.10 45.41 38.33
CA LEU A 12 -48.30 46.06 37.82
C LEU A 12 -47.85 47.09 36.77
N PHE A 13 -48.10 46.85 35.50
CA PHE A 13 -47.90 47.82 34.43
C PHE A 13 -49.12 48.71 34.30
N ALA A 14 -48.91 49.99 34.57
CA ALA A 14 -49.77 51.01 34.09
C ALA A 14 -49.44 51.27 32.62
N PHE A 15 -50.38 50.92 31.72
CA PHE A 15 -50.22 51.13 30.29
C PHE A 15 -50.33 52.61 29.92
N SER A 16 -49.27 53.23 29.40
CA SER A 16 -49.36 54.28 28.42
C SER A 16 -49.25 53.67 27.05
N LEU A 17 -50.22 53.97 26.15
CA LEU A 17 -50.17 53.53 24.76
C LEU A 17 -48.86 53.98 24.10
N GLU A 18 -48.11 53.04 23.51
CA GLU A 18 -47.20 53.17 22.40
C GLU A 18 -45.87 52.44 22.70
N ALA A 19 -45.90 51.17 22.60
CA ALA A 19 -44.83 50.24 22.13
C ALA A 19 -45.19 48.82 22.55
N GLN A 20 -45.34 47.94 21.61
CA GLN A 20 -45.45 46.51 21.88
C GLN A 20 -44.08 46.02 22.37
N GLU A 21 -43.94 45.85 23.69
CA GLU A 21 -42.76 45.15 24.20
C GLU A 21 -42.80 43.68 23.82
N ILE A 22 -41.69 43.19 23.36
CA ILE A 22 -41.48 41.81 22.93
C ILE A 22 -40.54 41.13 23.93
N LEU A 23 -40.97 39.97 24.42
CA LEU A 23 -40.12 39.11 25.24
C LEU A 23 -39.23 38.30 24.33
N HIS A 24 -37.94 38.29 24.60
CA HIS A 24 -36.92 37.46 23.96
C HIS A 24 -36.30 36.51 24.97
N MET A 25 -36.21 35.23 24.61
CA MET A 25 -35.52 34.23 25.40
C MET A 25 -34.30 33.72 24.66
N TYR A 26 -33.16 33.55 25.35
CA TYR A 26 -31.90 33.20 24.77
C TYR A 26 -31.40 31.86 25.29
N HIS A 27 -30.76 31.13 24.38
CA HIS A 27 -29.84 30.06 24.70
C HIS A 27 -28.50 30.37 24.02
N GLY A 28 -27.43 30.59 24.83
CA GLY A 28 -26.18 31.20 24.34
C GLY A 28 -26.43 32.62 23.80
N ASN A 29 -26.04 32.85 22.55
CA ASN A 29 -26.25 34.12 21.85
C ASN A 29 -27.48 34.11 20.93
N ASN A 30 -28.24 33.01 20.88
CA ASN A 30 -29.37 32.85 19.98
C ASN A 30 -30.69 33.12 20.69
N VAL A 31 -31.63 33.84 20.03
CA VAL A 31 -33.03 33.95 20.47
C VAL A 31 -33.73 32.65 20.16
N VAL A 32 -34.21 31.93 21.16
CA VAL A 32 -34.90 30.64 21.01
C VAL A 32 -36.41 30.77 21.14
N PHE A 33 -36.88 31.89 21.60
CA PHE A 33 -38.30 32.22 21.68
C PHE A 33 -38.49 33.72 21.72
N GLU A 34 -39.50 34.19 21.02
CA GLU A 34 -39.93 35.61 20.98
C GLU A 34 -41.47 35.70 20.94
N LYS A 35 -42.01 36.54 21.76
CA LYS A 35 -43.45 36.76 21.82
C LYS A 35 -43.80 38.18 22.31
N SER A 36 -44.82 38.82 21.71
CA SER A 36 -45.34 40.07 22.25
C SER A 36 -45.91 39.91 23.66
N ILE A 37 -45.56 40.79 24.56
CA ILE A 37 -46.07 40.75 25.95
C ILE A 37 -47.55 40.84 25.98
N SER A 38 -48.18 41.55 25.03
CA SER A 38 -49.66 41.64 24.90
C SER A 38 -50.34 40.31 24.60
N GLU A 39 -49.59 39.32 24.11
CA GLU A 39 -50.11 37.99 23.82
C GLU A 39 -49.77 36.96 24.93
N MET A 40 -48.94 37.33 25.91
CA MET A 40 -48.50 36.46 27.02
C MET A 40 -49.52 36.53 28.16
N ASP A 41 -49.94 35.36 28.63
CA ASP A 41 -50.82 35.26 29.82
C ASP A 41 -49.95 35.18 31.09
N SER A 42 -48.93 34.38 31.09
CA SER A 42 -48.00 34.24 32.22
C SER A 42 -46.70 33.51 31.86
N ILE A 43 -45.68 33.71 32.70
CA ILE A 43 -44.45 32.91 32.70
C ILE A 43 -44.37 32.21 34.05
N HIS A 44 -44.27 30.89 34.03
CA HIS A 44 -44.21 30.09 35.24
C HIS A 44 -42.95 29.26 35.28
N PHE A 45 -42.19 29.30 36.38
CA PHE A 45 -41.02 28.50 36.61
C PHE A 45 -41.34 27.38 37.61
N SER A 46 -41.26 26.11 37.17
CA SER A 46 -41.57 24.97 38.04
C SER A 46 -40.43 23.95 37.96
N GLY A 47 -39.61 23.92 38.99
CA GLY A 47 -38.44 23.04 39.03
C GLY A 47 -37.42 23.33 37.93
N ASN A 48 -37.25 22.36 37.01
CA ASN A 48 -36.34 22.51 35.88
C ASN A 48 -37.06 22.92 34.57
N VAL A 49 -38.27 23.40 34.63
CA VAL A 49 -39.07 23.76 33.46
C VAL A 49 -39.57 25.19 33.58
N SER A 50 -39.47 25.96 32.50
CA SER A 50 -40.09 27.27 32.33
C SER A 50 -41.32 27.14 31.42
N ILE A 51 -42.47 27.56 31.84
CA ILE A 51 -43.74 27.47 31.12
C ILE A 51 -44.15 28.87 30.71
N PHE A 52 -44.34 29.10 29.42
CA PHE A 52 -44.85 30.37 28.86
C PHE A 52 -46.26 30.11 28.35
N SER A 53 -47.25 30.72 28.98
CA SER A 53 -48.63 30.61 28.60
C SER A 53 -49.08 31.83 27.77
N TYR A 54 -49.82 31.59 26.70
CA TYR A 54 -50.31 32.63 25.80
C TYR A 54 -51.61 32.20 25.07
N GLN A 55 -52.62 33.02 25.04
CA GLN A 55 -53.83 32.81 24.25
C GLN A 55 -54.41 31.38 24.31
N ASN A 56 -54.53 30.78 25.51
CA ASN A 56 -55.03 29.43 25.78
C ASN A 56 -54.07 28.30 25.28
N ASP A 57 -52.79 28.62 24.99
CA ASP A 57 -51.74 27.66 24.67
C ASP A 57 -50.54 27.85 25.63
N TYR A 58 -49.59 27.00 25.60
CA TYR A 58 -48.35 27.13 26.40
C TYR A 58 -47.18 26.50 25.73
N MET A 59 -46.01 27.04 26.03
CA MET A 59 -44.71 26.48 25.61
C MET A 59 -43.87 26.22 26.84
N THR A 60 -43.12 25.10 26.81
CA THR A 60 -42.24 24.69 27.91
C THR A 60 -40.81 24.60 27.44
N PHE A 61 -39.89 25.11 28.24
CA PHE A 61 -38.45 24.97 28.05
C PHE A 61 -37.82 24.37 29.29
N LEU A 62 -36.76 23.59 29.13
CA LEU A 62 -35.96 23.20 30.27
C LEU A 62 -35.22 24.44 30.78
N THR A 63 -35.18 24.66 32.08
CA THR A 63 -34.56 25.87 32.67
C THR A 63 -33.05 25.94 32.33
N ARG A 64 -32.43 24.82 32.07
CA ARG A 64 -30.99 24.74 31.63
C ARG A 64 -30.79 25.24 30.18
N ASP A 65 -31.84 25.27 29.38
CA ASP A 65 -31.80 25.65 27.96
C ASP A 65 -32.23 27.12 27.77
N VAL A 66 -32.41 27.86 28.87
CA VAL A 66 -32.70 29.29 28.91
C VAL A 66 -31.64 30.00 29.70
N ASP A 67 -30.78 30.76 29.02
CA ASP A 67 -29.72 31.52 29.66
C ASP A 67 -30.17 32.88 30.15
N SER A 68 -31.04 33.53 29.39
CA SER A 68 -31.58 34.83 29.74
C SER A 68 -32.93 35.10 29.09
N ILE A 69 -33.70 35.99 29.72
CA ILE A 69 -34.92 36.55 29.17
C ILE A 69 -34.75 38.08 29.17
N THR A 70 -34.99 38.71 28.03
CA THR A 70 -34.92 40.16 27.86
C THR A 70 -36.21 40.69 27.25
N PHE A 71 -36.39 41.99 27.29
CA PHE A 71 -37.52 42.69 26.72
C PHE A 71 -37.01 43.82 25.84
N SER A 72 -37.56 43.96 24.64
CA SER A 72 -37.25 45.06 23.73
C SER A 72 -38.49 45.46 22.95
N ASN A 73 -38.40 46.58 22.25
CA ASN A 73 -39.48 47.07 21.38
C ASN A 73 -39.31 46.60 19.93
N GLU A 74 -38.29 45.83 19.66
CA GLU A 74 -37.97 45.33 18.33
C GLU A 74 -37.88 43.82 18.35
N SER A 75 -38.47 43.17 17.34
CA SER A 75 -38.24 41.74 17.11
C SER A 75 -36.76 41.52 16.76
N LEU A 76 -36.14 40.57 17.43
CA LEU A 76 -34.80 40.10 17.13
C LEU A 76 -34.80 38.88 16.19
N MET A 77 -35.95 38.25 16.00
CA MET A 77 -36.17 37.30 14.92
C MET A 77 -36.31 38.05 13.61
N ASN A 78 -35.56 37.56 12.60
CA ASN A 78 -35.66 38.19 11.28
C ASN A 78 -37.10 38.05 10.73
N SER A 79 -37.74 39.16 10.42
CA SER A 79 -39.16 39.19 9.93
C SER A 79 -39.35 38.44 8.62
N ASP A 80 -38.24 38.09 7.92
CA ASP A 80 -38.28 37.43 6.63
C ASP A 80 -37.85 35.94 6.72
N GLU A 81 -37.83 35.34 7.93
CA GLU A 81 -37.40 33.94 8.14
C GLU A 81 -38.49 33.17 8.90
N ILE A 82 -38.50 31.83 8.69
CA ILE A 82 -39.51 30.95 9.28
C ILE A 82 -38.90 30.24 10.49
N TYR A 83 -39.60 30.22 11.61
CA TYR A 83 -39.14 29.51 12.81
C TYR A 83 -40.11 28.39 13.15
N ILE A 84 -39.58 27.18 13.35
CA ILE A 84 -40.33 25.98 13.74
C ILE A 84 -39.69 25.41 14.98
N THR A 85 -40.36 25.50 16.12
CA THR A 85 -39.81 25.06 17.41
C THR A 85 -40.67 23.92 17.97
N TRP A 86 -40.11 22.74 18.09
CA TRP A 86 -40.79 21.58 18.68
C TRP A 86 -40.73 21.63 20.20
N ASN A 87 -41.88 21.34 20.83
CA ASN A 87 -42.01 21.27 22.27
C ASN A 87 -42.83 20.01 22.66
N GLY A 88 -42.13 18.86 22.66
CA GLY A 88 -42.79 17.56 22.85
C GLY A 88 -43.76 17.24 21.73
N ASP A 89 -45.05 17.10 22.06
CA ASP A 89 -46.13 16.78 21.10
C ASP A 89 -46.69 18.02 20.37
N ASN A 90 -46.22 19.23 20.70
CA ASN A 90 -46.64 20.47 20.10
C ASN A 90 -45.50 21.13 19.29
N VAL A 91 -45.90 22.10 18.45
CA VAL A 91 -44.97 22.91 17.68
C VAL A 91 -45.37 24.36 17.69
N ASN A 92 -44.43 25.27 17.86
CA ASN A 92 -44.61 26.68 17.63
C ASN A 92 -44.07 27.06 16.27
N ILE A 93 -44.87 27.84 15.49
CA ILE A 93 -44.54 28.22 14.12
C ILE A 93 -44.68 29.74 13.96
N VAL A 94 -43.56 30.36 13.53
CA VAL A 94 -43.58 31.76 13.06
C VAL A 94 -43.39 31.72 11.54
N ASN A 95 -44.42 32.12 10.79
CA ASN A 95 -44.40 32.07 9.33
C ASN A 95 -44.80 33.40 8.73
N PRO A 96 -43.85 34.28 8.40
CA PRO A 96 -44.12 35.55 7.76
C PRO A 96 -44.64 35.43 6.32
N TYR A 97 -44.47 34.24 5.70
CA TYR A 97 -44.91 33.96 4.33
C TYR A 97 -46.27 33.25 4.24
N ALA A 98 -47.07 33.18 5.33
CA ALA A 98 -48.35 32.49 5.33
C ALA A 98 -49.32 33.01 4.25
N ASN A 99 -49.29 34.30 3.95
CA ASN A 99 -50.09 34.92 2.89
C ASN A 99 -49.30 35.07 1.57
N ASN A 100 -48.09 34.51 1.49
CA ASN A 100 -47.17 34.63 0.33
C ASN A 100 -46.70 33.25 -0.18
N GLY A 101 -47.62 32.28 -0.10
CA GLY A 101 -47.42 30.96 -0.72
C GLY A 101 -46.51 29.99 0.06
N VAL A 102 -46.37 30.17 1.38
CA VAL A 102 -45.82 29.13 2.27
C VAL A 102 -46.92 28.69 3.22
N ASP A 103 -47.44 27.51 3.01
CA ASP A 103 -48.43 26.88 3.88
C ASP A 103 -47.75 25.87 4.81
N ILE A 104 -47.93 26.08 6.12
CA ILE A 104 -47.39 25.18 7.14
C ILE A 104 -48.52 24.60 7.95
N THR A 105 -48.77 23.32 7.84
CA THR A 105 -49.77 22.59 8.60
C THR A 105 -49.11 21.61 9.57
N HIS A 106 -49.73 21.38 10.71
CA HIS A 106 -49.24 20.41 11.68
C HIS A 106 -50.37 19.66 12.39
N THR A 107 -50.06 18.48 12.84
CA THR A 107 -50.88 17.68 13.76
C THR A 107 -49.97 17.18 14.88
N GLY A 108 -50.12 17.78 16.06
CA GLY A 108 -49.10 17.60 17.11
C GLY A 108 -47.74 18.09 16.63
N ALA A 109 -46.72 17.28 16.81
CA ALA A 109 -45.34 17.55 16.39
C ALA A 109 -45.05 17.22 14.91
N LYS A 110 -46.06 16.82 14.12
CA LYS A 110 -45.94 16.39 12.72
C LYS A 110 -46.14 17.56 11.79
N VAL A 111 -45.09 18.15 11.25
CA VAL A 111 -45.09 19.38 10.45
C VAL A 111 -44.96 19.06 8.98
N THR A 112 -45.90 19.66 8.18
CA THR A 112 -45.82 19.59 6.71
C THR A 112 -45.81 21.02 6.16
N VAL A 113 -44.81 21.29 5.31
CA VAL A 113 -44.61 22.58 4.64
C VAL A 113 -44.87 22.42 3.15
N THR A 114 -45.80 23.21 2.59
CA THR A 114 -46.04 23.26 1.16
C THR A 114 -45.72 24.66 0.64
N VAL A 115 -44.83 24.76 -0.35
CA VAL A 115 -44.35 26.05 -0.86
C VAL A 115 -44.79 26.22 -2.30
N THR A 116 -45.62 27.23 -2.56
CA THR A 116 -45.99 27.75 -3.90
C THR A 116 -45.34 29.11 -4.15
N SER A 117 -44.75 29.71 -3.11
CA SER A 117 -44.03 30.98 -3.18
C SER A 117 -42.91 30.96 -4.23
N THR A 118 -42.71 32.10 -4.91
CA THR A 118 -41.62 32.31 -5.83
C THR A 118 -40.39 32.90 -5.15
N VAL A 119 -40.46 33.21 -3.86
CA VAL A 119 -39.31 33.66 -3.06
C VAL A 119 -38.25 32.57 -3.01
N GLN A 120 -37.02 32.96 -3.22
CA GLN A 120 -35.86 32.07 -3.15
C GLN A 120 -35.18 32.21 -1.79
N ASP A 121 -34.41 31.18 -1.43
CA ASP A 121 -33.54 31.20 -0.26
C ASP A 121 -34.25 31.43 1.08
N ILE A 122 -35.53 30.99 1.19
CA ILE A 122 -36.25 31.01 2.44
C ILE A 122 -35.48 30.19 3.48
N VAL A 123 -35.26 30.77 4.65
CA VAL A 123 -34.58 30.09 5.78
C VAL A 123 -35.65 29.57 6.76
N TYR A 124 -35.51 28.29 7.10
CA TYR A 124 -36.31 27.64 8.13
C TYR A 124 -35.42 27.35 9.33
N HIS A 125 -35.63 28.01 10.45
CA HIS A 125 -34.96 27.81 11.72
C HIS A 125 -35.65 26.70 12.49
N LEU A 126 -34.94 25.62 12.76
CA LEU A 126 -35.46 24.41 13.39
C LEU A 126 -34.82 24.24 14.78
N SER A 127 -35.67 24.25 15.82
CA SER A 127 -35.20 24.10 17.20
C SER A 127 -36.17 23.27 18.05
N GLY A 128 -35.75 22.94 19.29
CA GLY A 128 -36.54 22.19 20.24
C GLY A 128 -36.55 20.67 19.99
N SER A 129 -37.46 19.95 20.64
CA SER A 129 -37.39 18.49 20.61
C SER A 129 -38.75 17.81 20.58
N THR A 130 -38.84 16.66 19.89
CA THR A 130 -40.01 15.79 19.86
C THR A 130 -39.60 14.32 19.81
N SER A 131 -40.40 13.47 20.45
CA SER A 131 -40.22 12.00 20.43
C SER A 131 -41.06 11.28 19.37
N ASP A 132 -42.04 11.96 18.73
CA ASP A 132 -42.82 11.45 17.59
C ASP A 132 -43.32 12.60 16.70
N GLY A 133 -42.42 13.15 15.90
CA GLY A 133 -42.67 14.23 14.95
C GLY A 133 -41.85 14.13 13.68
N TYR A 134 -42.11 15.05 12.78
CA TYR A 134 -41.32 15.14 11.53
C TYR A 134 -41.40 16.56 10.92
N LEU A 135 -40.49 16.83 10.00
CA LEU A 135 -40.58 17.90 9.03
C LEU A 135 -40.67 17.32 7.63
N TYR A 136 -41.83 17.42 6.96
CA TYR A 136 -41.98 17.11 5.55
C TYR A 136 -42.12 18.40 4.77
N ILE A 137 -41.26 18.61 3.77
CA ILE A 137 -41.24 19.85 3.03
C ILE A 137 -41.33 19.61 1.51
N THR A 138 -42.25 20.32 0.86
CA THR A 138 -42.42 20.38 -0.58
C THR A 138 -42.02 21.77 -1.06
N PRO A 139 -40.72 22.02 -1.29
CA PRO A 139 -40.21 23.33 -1.69
C PRO A 139 -40.52 23.61 -3.16
N ASN A 140 -40.73 24.90 -3.53
CA ASN A 140 -40.82 25.35 -4.91
C ASN A 140 -39.53 25.93 -5.45
N LYS A 141 -38.64 26.37 -4.56
CA LYS A 141 -37.30 26.95 -4.83
C LYS A 141 -36.29 26.36 -3.88
N ARG A 142 -34.99 26.63 -4.12
CA ARG A 142 -33.94 26.33 -3.15
C ARG A 142 -34.19 27.05 -1.83
N PHE A 143 -33.77 26.43 -0.75
CA PHE A 143 -34.06 26.92 0.60
C PHE A 143 -32.97 26.48 1.58
N THR A 144 -33.01 27.00 2.79
CA THR A 144 -32.06 26.67 3.86
C THR A 144 -32.81 26.10 5.07
N LEU A 145 -32.32 25.02 5.62
CA LEU A 145 -32.66 24.49 6.94
C LEU A 145 -31.54 24.89 7.92
N SER A 146 -31.84 25.80 8.84
CA SER A 146 -30.94 26.14 9.96
C SER A 146 -31.28 25.25 11.15
N LEU A 147 -30.40 24.33 11.51
CA LEU A 147 -30.55 23.41 12.63
C LEU A 147 -29.96 24.04 13.89
N GLU A 148 -30.83 24.40 14.85
CA GLU A 148 -30.48 25.22 16.01
C GLU A 148 -30.79 24.50 17.32
N GLY A 149 -30.31 23.29 17.46
CA GLY A 149 -30.54 22.42 18.61
C GLY A 149 -31.86 21.64 18.47
N VAL A 150 -32.19 21.26 17.24
CA VAL A 150 -33.40 20.47 16.95
C VAL A 150 -33.15 18.98 17.20
N SER A 151 -34.10 18.31 17.83
CA SER A 151 -34.12 16.86 18.04
C SER A 151 -35.45 16.27 17.60
N ILE A 152 -35.49 15.54 16.49
CA ILE A 152 -36.70 14.94 15.93
C ILE A 152 -36.53 13.42 15.89
N THR A 153 -37.40 12.70 16.57
CA THR A 153 -37.60 11.27 16.37
C THR A 153 -38.94 11.05 15.66
N ASN A 154 -38.97 10.23 14.62
CA ASN A 154 -40.18 9.83 13.92
C ASN A 154 -40.31 8.31 13.94
N SER A 155 -41.24 7.78 14.71
CA SER A 155 -41.45 6.32 14.85
C SER A 155 -41.94 5.64 13.56
N ALA A 156 -42.54 6.39 12.63
CA ALA A 156 -43.21 5.86 11.44
C ALA A 156 -42.62 6.31 10.10
N GLY A 157 -41.60 7.18 10.09
CA GLY A 157 -41.05 7.70 8.86
C GLY A 157 -39.73 8.46 9.06
N PRO A 158 -39.24 9.21 8.05
CA PRO A 158 -38.14 10.12 8.19
C PRO A 158 -38.36 11.19 9.25
N ALA A 159 -37.32 11.62 9.95
CA ALA A 159 -37.36 12.81 10.78
C ALA A 159 -37.49 14.09 9.92
N ILE A 160 -36.73 14.15 8.82
CA ILE A 160 -36.83 15.20 7.78
C ILE A 160 -36.95 14.55 6.41
N ASP A 161 -37.94 14.98 5.60
CA ASP A 161 -38.15 14.52 4.22
C ASP A 161 -38.38 15.72 3.28
N VAL A 162 -37.40 15.92 2.34
CA VAL A 162 -37.53 16.90 1.24
C VAL A 162 -38.11 16.19 0.04
N LEU A 163 -39.41 16.48 -0.26
CA LEU A 163 -40.24 15.66 -1.14
C LEU A 163 -40.11 15.96 -2.63
N VAL A 164 -39.40 17.02 -3.02
CA VAL A 164 -39.21 17.41 -4.42
C VAL A 164 -37.79 17.85 -4.66
N ASP A 165 -37.36 17.79 -5.92
CA ASP A 165 -36.04 18.13 -6.38
C ASP A 165 -35.76 19.63 -6.32
N LYS A 166 -35.28 20.11 -5.19
CA LYS A 166 -34.81 21.49 -4.95
C LYS A 166 -33.61 21.45 -3.98
N LYS A 167 -32.52 22.12 -4.32
CA LYS A 167 -31.35 22.26 -3.49
C LYS A 167 -31.68 22.70 -2.07
N THR A 168 -31.21 21.90 -1.12
CA THR A 168 -31.36 22.13 0.31
C THR A 168 -29.99 22.45 0.92
N THR A 169 -29.86 23.69 1.42
CA THR A 169 -28.70 24.04 2.26
C THR A 169 -29.04 23.71 3.71
N VAL A 170 -28.20 22.97 4.39
CA VAL A 170 -28.36 22.63 5.81
C VAL A 170 -27.28 23.37 6.59
N VAL A 171 -27.66 24.32 7.42
CA VAL A 171 -26.73 25.07 8.28
C VAL A 171 -26.82 24.52 9.69
N LEU A 172 -25.74 24.04 10.21
CA LEU A 172 -25.60 23.61 11.60
C LEU A 172 -25.15 24.84 12.40
N ALA A 173 -26.12 25.44 13.14
CA ALA A 173 -25.84 26.64 13.90
C ALA A 173 -24.69 26.46 14.88
N ASN A 174 -23.98 27.52 15.18
CA ASN A 174 -22.81 27.47 16.03
C ASN A 174 -23.15 26.87 17.41
N ASN A 175 -22.32 25.88 17.83
CA ASN A 175 -22.49 25.11 19.07
C ASN A 175 -23.80 24.31 19.18
N SER A 176 -24.64 24.24 18.13
CA SER A 176 -25.86 23.45 18.16
C SER A 176 -25.59 21.96 18.20
N GLN A 177 -26.46 21.22 18.89
CA GLN A 177 -26.49 19.76 18.90
C GLN A 177 -27.84 19.32 18.34
N ASN A 178 -27.82 18.71 17.16
CA ASN A 178 -29.03 18.34 16.44
C ASN A 178 -29.11 16.81 16.32
N PHE A 179 -30.30 16.25 16.44
CA PHE A 179 -30.55 14.82 16.43
C PHE A 179 -31.74 14.49 15.51
N LEU A 180 -31.48 13.56 14.57
CA LEU A 180 -32.53 13.06 13.67
C LEU A 180 -32.58 11.54 13.77
N THR A 181 -33.73 10.98 14.07
CA THR A 181 -33.90 9.53 14.24
C THR A 181 -35.21 9.09 13.56
N ASP A 182 -35.12 8.07 12.72
CA ASP A 182 -36.29 7.41 12.17
C ASP A 182 -36.69 6.16 12.97
N GLY A 183 -37.86 5.65 12.70
CA GLY A 183 -38.35 4.40 13.26
C GLY A 183 -38.13 3.19 12.35
N ALA A 184 -38.09 2.00 12.93
CA ALA A 184 -37.95 0.74 12.18
C ALA A 184 -39.14 0.51 11.19
N ALA A 185 -40.25 1.19 11.37
CA ALA A 185 -41.43 1.16 10.47
C ALA A 185 -41.36 2.19 9.32
N ASN A 186 -40.26 2.97 9.21
CA ASN A 186 -40.08 3.97 8.16
C ASN A 186 -40.24 3.33 6.76
N PRO A 187 -41.27 3.78 5.93
CA PRO A 187 -41.43 3.25 4.57
C PRO A 187 -40.44 3.84 3.56
N LYS A 188 -39.67 4.84 3.97
CA LYS A 188 -38.72 5.57 3.14
C LYS A 188 -37.28 5.03 3.32
N LYS A 189 -36.34 5.77 2.77
CA LYS A 189 -34.93 5.29 2.63
C LYS A 189 -34.03 5.72 3.78
N ALA A 190 -34.33 6.80 4.52
CA ALA A 190 -33.42 7.37 5.52
C ALA A 190 -34.12 8.13 6.65
N ALA A 191 -33.38 8.44 7.71
CA ALA A 191 -33.81 9.33 8.78
C ALA A 191 -33.83 10.81 8.31
N PHE A 192 -32.80 11.24 7.56
CA PHE A 192 -32.79 12.47 6.78
C PHE A 192 -32.83 12.11 5.30
N GLN A 193 -33.99 12.34 4.68
CA GLN A 193 -34.17 12.03 3.27
C GLN A 193 -34.37 13.28 2.44
N SER A 194 -33.81 13.34 1.25
CA SER A 194 -34.02 14.38 0.24
C SER A 194 -34.10 13.76 -1.15
N LYS A 195 -34.94 14.31 -1.99
CA LYS A 195 -34.92 14.08 -3.44
C LYS A 195 -33.96 15.01 -4.18
N SER A 196 -33.21 15.83 -3.45
CA SER A 196 -32.38 16.89 -3.98
C SER A 196 -31.03 16.93 -3.26
N GLU A 197 -30.19 17.75 -3.81
CA GLU A 197 -28.89 18.10 -3.24
C GLU A 197 -29.01 18.50 -1.76
N LEU A 198 -28.16 17.93 -0.91
CA LEU A 198 -27.96 18.30 0.48
C LEU A 198 -26.57 18.91 0.66
N VAL A 199 -26.52 20.18 1.04
CA VAL A 199 -25.26 20.90 1.26
C VAL A 199 -25.12 21.30 2.71
N PHE A 200 -24.23 20.69 3.45
CA PHE A 200 -23.99 20.94 4.87
C PHE A 200 -22.94 22.03 5.09
N ASN A 201 -23.31 23.01 5.92
CA ASN A 201 -22.48 24.13 6.34
C ASN A 201 -22.61 24.36 7.85
N GLY A 202 -21.83 25.30 8.39
CA GLY A 202 -21.89 25.72 9.78
C GLY A 202 -20.83 25.06 10.65
N SER A 203 -20.98 25.13 11.97
CA SER A 203 -20.03 24.64 12.95
C SER A 203 -20.64 23.78 14.06
N GLY A 204 -21.97 23.60 14.05
CA GLY A 204 -22.66 22.71 14.96
C GLY A 204 -22.52 21.25 14.64
N THR A 205 -23.22 20.40 15.38
CA THR A 205 -23.22 18.95 15.22
C THR A 205 -24.60 18.45 14.79
N LEU A 206 -24.63 17.53 13.82
CA LEU A 206 -25.83 16.76 13.47
C LEU A 206 -25.53 15.27 13.73
N THR A 207 -26.30 14.65 14.60
CA THR A 207 -26.31 13.21 14.85
C THR A 207 -27.52 12.56 14.21
N VAL A 208 -27.32 11.53 13.42
CA VAL A 208 -28.38 10.82 12.70
C VAL A 208 -28.37 9.34 13.05
N ASN A 209 -29.56 8.77 13.30
CA ASN A 209 -29.78 7.34 13.48
C ASN A 209 -30.75 6.81 12.43
N GLY A 210 -30.28 5.98 11.52
CA GLY A 210 -31.04 5.30 10.48
C GLY A 210 -31.49 3.92 10.96
N ASN A 211 -32.60 3.85 11.71
CA ASN A 211 -33.05 2.58 12.30
C ASN A 211 -33.78 1.65 11.32
N LYS A 212 -34.12 2.16 10.14
CA LYS A 212 -34.76 1.36 9.08
C LYS A 212 -33.79 1.00 7.96
N ARG A 213 -33.07 1.99 7.43
CA ARG A 213 -32.14 1.84 6.32
C ARG A 213 -30.95 2.79 6.47
N ASN A 214 -30.89 3.83 5.66
CA ASN A 214 -29.78 4.76 5.61
C ASN A 214 -29.89 5.83 6.72
N GLY A 215 -28.77 6.38 7.11
CA GLY A 215 -28.76 7.56 7.98
C GLY A 215 -29.21 8.80 7.21
N ILE A 216 -28.47 9.18 6.19
CA ILE A 216 -28.76 10.30 5.28
C ILE A 216 -28.91 9.75 3.87
N HIS A 217 -29.93 10.20 3.15
CA HIS A 217 -30.15 9.84 1.75
C HIS A 217 -30.48 11.06 0.91
N SER A 218 -29.81 11.15 -0.24
CA SER A 218 -30.15 12.10 -1.30
C SER A 218 -30.30 11.34 -2.63
N ASP A 219 -31.34 11.65 -3.41
CA ASP A 219 -31.47 11.15 -4.79
C ASP A 219 -30.55 11.93 -5.76
N ASP A 220 -29.66 12.83 -5.27
CA ASP A 220 -28.67 13.60 -6.03
C ASP A 220 -27.35 13.60 -5.25
N TYR A 221 -26.79 14.74 -4.88
CA TYR A 221 -25.53 14.73 -4.14
C TYR A 221 -25.66 15.13 -2.65
N VAL A 222 -24.71 14.66 -1.86
CA VAL A 222 -24.42 15.12 -0.50
C VAL A 222 -23.08 15.82 -0.50
N GLN A 223 -23.08 17.11 -0.14
CA GLN A 223 -21.87 17.91 -0.03
C GLN A 223 -21.66 18.37 1.41
N ILE A 224 -20.48 18.13 1.97
CA ILE A 224 -20.09 18.60 3.29
C ILE A 224 -19.00 19.66 3.13
N ASN A 225 -19.33 20.93 3.39
CA ASN A 225 -18.36 22.02 3.37
C ASN A 225 -17.77 22.28 4.77
N SER A 226 -18.60 22.12 5.81
CA SER A 226 -18.21 22.33 7.20
C SER A 226 -19.22 21.70 8.15
N GLY A 227 -19.00 21.77 9.46
CA GLY A 227 -19.81 21.19 10.49
C GLY A 227 -19.36 19.79 10.90
N ASN A 228 -20.05 19.21 11.87
CA ASN A 228 -19.77 17.88 12.39
C ASN A 228 -20.96 16.95 12.14
N ILE A 229 -20.85 16.03 11.20
CA ILE A 229 -21.90 15.08 10.83
C ILE A 229 -21.56 13.73 11.48
N ILE A 230 -22.46 13.20 12.26
CA ILE A 230 -22.35 11.90 12.93
C ILE A 230 -23.49 11.01 12.48
N VAL A 231 -23.25 10.02 11.67
CA VAL A 231 -24.16 8.89 11.50
C VAL A 231 -23.80 7.86 12.57
N ALA A 232 -24.51 7.91 13.69
CA ALA A 232 -24.19 7.08 14.85
C ALA A 232 -24.51 5.60 14.61
N SER A 233 -25.56 5.34 13.81
CA SER A 233 -25.92 4.01 13.33
C SER A 233 -26.77 4.11 12.05
N ALA A 234 -26.59 3.17 11.15
CA ALA A 234 -27.48 2.92 10.02
C ALA A 234 -27.65 1.42 9.79
N VAL A 235 -28.87 0.96 9.53
CA VAL A 235 -29.17 -0.46 9.25
C VAL A 235 -28.73 -0.85 7.83
N ALA A 236 -28.71 0.12 6.92
CA ALA A 236 -28.09 0.02 5.60
C ALA A 236 -26.91 1.03 5.55
N ASP A 237 -26.88 1.92 4.57
CA ASP A 237 -25.76 2.81 4.35
C ASP A 237 -25.78 4.02 5.30
N GLY A 238 -24.61 4.48 5.67
CA GLY A 238 -24.49 5.68 6.49
C GLY A 238 -24.99 6.92 5.74
N ILE A 239 -24.37 7.19 4.59
CA ILE A 239 -24.78 8.20 3.62
C ILE A 239 -24.94 7.52 2.26
N HIS A 240 -26.10 7.64 1.65
CA HIS A 240 -26.39 7.14 0.32
C HIS A 240 -26.78 8.29 -0.60
N CYS A 241 -26.11 8.45 -1.72
CA CYS A 241 -26.33 9.54 -2.68
C CYS A 241 -25.76 9.16 -4.04
N ASP A 242 -26.14 9.91 -5.10
CA ASP A 242 -25.50 9.71 -6.41
C ASP A 242 -24.05 10.26 -6.41
N TYR A 243 -23.82 11.39 -5.72
CA TYR A 243 -22.51 12.02 -5.65
C TYR A 243 -22.18 12.44 -4.22
N PHE A 244 -20.99 12.12 -3.76
CA PHE A 244 -20.50 12.56 -2.45
C PHE A 244 -19.32 13.50 -2.60
N VAL A 245 -19.41 14.70 -2.00
CA VAL A 245 -18.35 15.71 -2.02
C VAL A 245 -18.03 16.17 -0.60
N MET A 246 -16.76 16.08 -0.21
CA MET A 246 -16.31 16.60 1.09
C MET A 246 -15.22 17.66 0.91
N ASN A 247 -15.57 18.91 1.20
CA ASN A 247 -14.68 20.07 1.11
C ASN A 247 -14.11 20.49 2.47
N GLY A 248 -14.66 19.98 3.56
CA GLY A 248 -14.24 20.33 4.92
C GLY A 248 -15.15 19.70 5.97
N GLY A 249 -15.06 20.17 7.21
CA GLY A 249 -15.82 19.65 8.34
C GLY A 249 -15.36 18.28 8.82
N THR A 250 -16.20 17.63 9.59
CA THR A 250 -15.96 16.28 10.13
C THR A 250 -17.16 15.39 9.85
N ALA A 251 -16.93 14.18 9.38
CA ALA A 251 -17.95 13.14 9.26
C ALA A 251 -17.49 11.87 9.97
N ASN A 252 -18.32 11.35 10.89
CA ASN A 252 -18.09 10.09 11.58
C ASN A 252 -19.28 9.17 11.32
N ILE A 253 -19.05 8.07 10.61
CA ILE A 253 -20.10 7.23 10.06
C ILE A 253 -19.94 5.80 10.56
N THR A 254 -20.99 5.25 11.17
CA THR A 254 -21.10 3.83 11.51
C THR A 254 -22.33 3.26 10.82
N ALA A 255 -22.12 2.23 9.99
CA ALA A 255 -23.17 1.62 9.20
C ALA A 255 -23.04 0.09 9.15
N ALA A 256 -24.19 -0.59 9.00
CA ALA A 256 -24.22 -2.02 8.72
C ALA A 256 -24.08 -2.32 7.22
N GLY A 257 -24.54 -1.42 6.33
CA GLY A 257 -24.24 -1.42 4.91
C GLY A 257 -22.97 -0.63 4.61
N ASP A 258 -22.95 0.07 3.48
CA ASP A 258 -21.80 0.87 3.10
C ASP A 258 -21.71 2.16 3.94
N GLY A 259 -20.52 2.63 4.23
CA GLY A 259 -20.34 3.86 5.00
C GLY A 259 -20.84 5.08 4.21
N VAL A 260 -20.25 5.27 3.03
CA VAL A 260 -20.71 6.22 2.01
C VAL A 260 -20.88 5.45 0.71
N ASP A 261 -22.12 5.40 0.20
CA ASP A 261 -22.45 4.87 -1.12
C ASP A 261 -22.75 6.03 -2.08
N GLY A 262 -21.88 6.26 -3.04
CA GLY A 262 -21.99 7.24 -4.12
C GLY A 262 -22.70 6.69 -5.36
N ASP A 263 -23.40 5.55 -5.22
CA ASP A 263 -24.15 4.83 -6.24
C ASP A 263 -23.44 4.87 -7.61
N THR A 264 -24.12 5.33 -8.67
CA THR A 264 -23.59 5.40 -10.04
C THR A 264 -22.69 6.63 -10.29
N GLY A 265 -22.64 7.58 -9.36
CA GLY A 265 -21.85 8.80 -9.44
C GLY A 265 -20.44 8.66 -8.90
N PHE A 266 -19.88 9.73 -8.37
CA PHE A 266 -18.50 9.79 -7.90
C PHE A 266 -18.41 10.15 -6.40
N ILE A 267 -17.24 9.85 -5.83
CA ILE A 267 -16.84 10.33 -4.50
C ILE A 267 -15.65 11.27 -4.67
N GLU A 268 -15.75 12.48 -4.13
CA GLU A 268 -14.70 13.49 -4.15
C GLU A 268 -14.41 14.00 -2.74
N ILE A 269 -13.14 13.85 -2.30
CA ILE A 269 -12.69 14.31 -0.99
C ILE A 269 -11.54 15.29 -1.17
N ASN A 270 -11.82 16.57 -0.91
CA ASN A 270 -10.87 17.66 -1.07
C ASN A 270 -10.21 18.05 0.26
N ASN A 271 -10.95 17.94 1.36
CA ASN A 271 -10.46 18.29 2.69
C ASN A 271 -11.43 17.76 3.78
N GLY A 272 -11.12 18.00 5.06
CA GLY A 272 -11.91 17.61 6.22
C GLY A 272 -11.44 16.31 6.85
N THR A 273 -12.23 15.81 7.81
CA THR A 273 -11.94 14.55 8.52
C THR A 273 -13.10 13.59 8.33
N LEU A 274 -12.85 12.46 7.68
CA LEU A 274 -13.82 11.40 7.44
C LEU A 274 -13.40 10.13 8.17
N THR A 275 -14.26 9.66 9.09
CA THR A 275 -14.08 8.37 9.76
C THR A 275 -15.26 7.47 9.43
N VAL A 276 -14.99 6.26 8.93
CA VAL A 276 -16.02 5.29 8.56
C VAL A 276 -15.76 3.97 9.26
N ASN A 277 -16.80 3.40 9.86
CA ASN A 277 -16.76 2.12 10.54
C ASN A 277 -17.81 1.17 9.94
N VAL A 278 -17.40 0.11 9.29
CA VAL A 278 -18.26 -0.94 8.74
C VAL A 278 -17.76 -2.32 9.17
N ALA A 279 -18.69 -3.20 9.56
CA ALA A 279 -18.35 -4.50 10.13
C ALA A 279 -19.10 -5.68 9.49
N THR A 280 -20.09 -5.42 8.67
CA THR A 280 -20.86 -6.46 8.00
C THR A 280 -20.11 -7.01 6.80
N ALA A 281 -20.29 -8.29 6.52
CA ALA A 281 -19.71 -8.90 5.33
C ALA A 281 -20.18 -8.16 4.05
N ASP A 282 -19.26 -8.01 3.11
CA ASP A 282 -19.45 -7.29 1.84
C ASP A 282 -19.73 -5.79 1.93
N ALA A 283 -19.78 -5.19 3.12
CA ALA A 283 -19.91 -3.74 3.27
C ALA A 283 -18.64 -3.01 2.81
N LYS A 284 -18.79 -1.84 2.21
CA LYS A 284 -17.68 -0.99 1.80
C LYS A 284 -17.62 0.27 2.66
N GLY A 285 -16.42 0.71 3.00
CA GLY A 285 -16.29 2.00 3.70
C GLY A 285 -16.76 3.16 2.82
N LEU A 286 -16.10 3.32 1.68
CA LEU A 286 -16.49 4.25 0.61
C LEU A 286 -16.67 3.44 -0.67
N LYS A 287 -17.76 3.65 -1.38
CA LYS A 287 -18.08 2.97 -2.64
C LYS A 287 -18.76 3.91 -3.62
N CYS A 288 -18.38 3.83 -4.88
CA CYS A 288 -19.17 4.33 -6.01
C CYS A 288 -18.89 3.47 -7.25
N ASP A 289 -19.82 3.48 -8.19
CA ASP A 289 -19.66 2.74 -9.47
C ASP A 289 -18.91 3.54 -10.54
N SER A 290 -18.51 4.77 -10.22
CA SER A 290 -17.69 5.64 -11.08
C SER A 290 -16.33 5.88 -10.44
N VAL A 291 -15.90 7.12 -10.33
CA VAL A 291 -14.55 7.57 -9.98
C VAL A 291 -14.46 8.00 -8.53
N VAL A 292 -13.38 7.62 -7.85
CA VAL A 292 -13.02 8.18 -6.53
C VAL A 292 -11.86 9.16 -6.70
N LEU A 293 -12.03 10.38 -6.21
CA LEU A 293 -11.07 11.47 -6.27
C LEU A 293 -10.70 11.88 -4.84
N ILE A 294 -9.42 11.78 -4.47
CA ILE A 294 -8.93 12.20 -3.16
C ILE A 294 -7.78 13.18 -3.37
N SER A 295 -8.02 14.45 -3.08
CA SER A 295 -7.02 15.51 -3.21
C SER A 295 -6.51 16.02 -1.86
N GLY A 296 -7.17 15.67 -0.74
CA GLY A 296 -6.79 16.11 0.59
C GLY A 296 -7.62 15.45 1.69
N GLY A 297 -7.56 16.03 2.89
CA GLY A 297 -8.28 15.57 4.08
C GLY A 297 -7.61 14.41 4.82
N THR A 298 -8.21 14.06 5.96
CA THR A 298 -7.83 12.90 6.78
C THR A 298 -8.94 11.85 6.70
N ILE A 299 -8.65 10.70 6.14
CA ILE A 299 -9.63 9.64 5.88
C ILE A 299 -9.23 8.41 6.67
N THR A 300 -10.12 7.93 7.53
CA THR A 300 -9.94 6.69 8.27
C THR A 300 -11.09 5.74 7.97
N VAL A 301 -10.80 4.57 7.43
CA VAL A 301 -11.79 3.53 7.17
C VAL A 301 -11.44 2.29 7.99
N ASN A 302 -12.33 1.91 8.89
CA ASN A 302 -12.26 0.66 9.65
C ASN A 302 -13.27 -0.34 9.06
N ASN A 303 -12.74 -1.36 8.44
CA ASN A 303 -13.47 -2.31 7.64
C ASN A 303 -13.16 -3.72 8.19
N SER A 304 -14.09 -4.30 8.97
CA SER A 304 -13.89 -5.59 9.62
C SER A 304 -14.78 -6.72 9.08
N GLY A 305 -15.68 -6.43 8.15
CA GLY A 305 -16.52 -7.45 7.52
C GLY A 305 -15.74 -8.35 6.56
N ASP A 306 -16.13 -9.62 6.47
CA ASP A 306 -15.56 -10.53 5.49
C ASP A 306 -15.88 -10.08 4.07
N GLN A 307 -14.97 -10.34 3.13
CA GLN A 307 -15.02 -9.90 1.72
C GLN A 307 -15.28 -8.41 1.48
N SER A 308 -15.32 -7.59 2.52
CA SER A 308 -15.60 -6.15 2.43
C SER A 308 -14.44 -5.36 1.78
N LYS A 309 -14.69 -4.11 1.37
CA LYS A 309 -13.68 -3.23 0.78
C LYS A 309 -13.63 -1.92 1.55
N GLY A 310 -12.44 -1.46 1.91
CA GLY A 310 -12.30 -0.18 2.59
C GLY A 310 -12.72 0.98 1.70
N ILE A 311 -12.07 1.13 0.55
CA ILE A 311 -12.44 2.11 -0.48
C ILE A 311 -12.58 1.36 -1.81
N LYS A 312 -13.75 1.48 -2.46
CA LYS A 312 -14.01 0.87 -3.77
C LYS A 312 -14.38 1.92 -4.81
N SER A 313 -13.66 1.90 -5.95
CA SER A 313 -14.02 2.63 -7.15
C SER A 313 -14.42 1.65 -8.25
N GLY A 314 -15.58 1.87 -8.88
CA GLY A 314 -16.05 1.07 -10.02
C GLY A 314 -15.38 1.42 -11.35
N LYS A 315 -14.65 2.54 -11.40
CA LYS A 315 -13.77 2.96 -12.49
C LYS A 315 -12.43 3.39 -11.90
N ASP A 316 -11.81 4.41 -12.46
CA ASP A 316 -10.50 4.90 -12.04
C ASP A 316 -10.53 5.50 -10.63
N MET A 317 -9.37 5.52 -10.00
CA MET A 317 -9.17 6.21 -8.73
C MET A 317 -7.95 7.13 -8.82
N TYR A 318 -8.11 8.35 -8.33
CA TYR A 318 -7.06 9.37 -8.32
C TYR A 318 -6.78 9.81 -6.90
N ILE A 319 -5.56 9.63 -6.45
CA ILE A 319 -5.07 10.09 -5.13
C ILE A 319 -3.94 11.09 -5.39
N SER A 320 -4.24 12.37 -5.14
CA SER A 320 -3.29 13.46 -5.32
C SER A 320 -2.92 14.16 -4.01
N GLY A 321 -3.45 13.69 -2.87
CA GLY A 321 -3.17 14.23 -1.55
C GLY A 321 -3.90 13.46 -0.45
N GLY A 322 -3.88 14.03 0.77
CA GLY A 322 -4.57 13.50 1.95
C GLY A 322 -3.78 12.48 2.76
N ASP A 323 -4.28 12.27 4.00
CA ASP A 323 -3.80 11.25 4.93
C ASP A 323 -4.85 10.12 4.99
N ILE A 324 -4.58 9.01 4.32
CA ILE A 324 -5.53 7.91 4.14
C ILE A 324 -5.09 6.72 4.99
N THR A 325 -5.93 6.29 5.91
CA THR A 325 -5.72 5.07 6.71
C THR A 325 -6.87 4.11 6.48
N VAL A 326 -6.57 2.89 6.05
CA VAL A 326 -7.56 1.82 5.87
C VAL A 326 -7.15 0.60 6.68
N ASN A 327 -8.00 0.18 7.60
CA ASN A 327 -7.85 -1.03 8.40
C ASN A 327 -8.82 -2.09 7.86
N ALA A 328 -8.35 -3.02 7.05
CA ALA A 328 -9.15 -4.09 6.44
C ALA A 328 -8.87 -5.40 7.17
N THR A 329 -9.72 -5.75 8.14
CA THR A 329 -9.45 -6.85 9.10
C THR A 329 -10.30 -8.11 8.89
N GLY A 330 -11.34 -8.06 8.04
CA GLY A 330 -12.16 -9.22 7.66
C GLY A 330 -11.37 -10.24 6.84
N SER A 331 -11.95 -11.41 6.61
CA SER A 331 -11.37 -12.50 5.84
C SER A 331 -11.98 -12.60 4.43
N TYR A 332 -11.66 -13.66 3.71
CA TYR A 332 -12.33 -13.98 2.45
C TYR A 332 -13.63 -14.74 2.68
N VAL A 333 -14.52 -14.66 1.69
CA VAL A 333 -15.68 -15.55 1.56
C VAL A 333 -15.48 -16.41 0.31
N SER A 334 -15.85 -17.69 0.38
CA SER A 334 -15.81 -18.60 -0.74
C SER A 334 -17.22 -18.81 -1.31
N GLU A 335 -17.36 -18.70 -2.63
CA GLU A 335 -18.61 -18.94 -3.35
C GLU A 335 -18.43 -20.07 -4.33
N THR A 336 -19.44 -20.92 -4.46
CA THR A 336 -19.44 -21.98 -5.48
C THR A 336 -20.15 -21.46 -6.73
N THR A 337 -19.40 -21.34 -7.80
CA THR A 337 -19.88 -20.92 -9.12
C THR A 337 -19.94 -22.12 -10.07
N THR A 338 -20.40 -21.89 -11.30
CA THR A 338 -20.37 -22.92 -12.37
C THR A 338 -18.93 -23.28 -12.78
N SER A 339 -17.99 -22.37 -12.57
CA SER A 339 -16.55 -22.55 -12.86
C SER A 339 -15.79 -23.26 -11.74
N GLY A 340 -16.39 -23.38 -10.56
CA GLY A 340 -15.78 -23.92 -9.35
C GLY A 340 -15.88 -22.95 -8.17
N VAL A 341 -15.02 -23.14 -7.18
CA VAL A 341 -14.97 -22.25 -6.01
C VAL A 341 -14.17 -20.99 -6.35
N GLU A 342 -14.78 -19.85 -6.11
CA GLU A 342 -14.16 -18.52 -6.22
C GLU A 342 -14.04 -17.88 -4.83
N LEU A 343 -13.03 -17.03 -4.64
CA LEU A 343 -12.76 -16.37 -3.36
C LEU A 343 -12.88 -14.85 -3.52
N SER A 344 -13.73 -14.23 -2.69
CA SER A 344 -13.81 -12.77 -2.56
C SER A 344 -13.10 -12.33 -1.30
N TYR A 345 -12.11 -11.46 -1.43
CA TYR A 345 -11.21 -11.08 -0.32
C TYR A 345 -11.62 -9.77 0.34
N CYS A 346 -11.38 -9.66 1.64
CA CYS A 346 -11.38 -8.36 2.30
C CYS A 346 -10.16 -7.56 1.80
N THR A 347 -10.40 -6.36 1.28
CA THR A 347 -9.40 -5.54 0.56
C THR A 347 -9.43 -4.11 1.11
N GLY A 348 -8.24 -3.51 1.28
CA GLY A 348 -8.16 -2.11 1.72
C GLY A 348 -8.67 -1.15 0.65
N ILE A 349 -8.01 -1.08 -0.49
CA ILE A 349 -8.39 -0.25 -1.64
C ILE A 349 -8.61 -1.15 -2.85
N LYS A 350 -9.82 -1.14 -3.40
CA LYS A 350 -10.19 -1.87 -4.62
C LYS A 350 -10.55 -0.90 -5.74
N VAL A 351 -9.93 -1.07 -6.91
CA VAL A 351 -10.17 -0.25 -8.09
C VAL A 351 -10.48 -1.17 -9.26
N ASP A 352 -11.61 -0.96 -9.91
CA ASP A 352 -12.01 -1.77 -11.06
C ASP A 352 -11.41 -1.20 -12.39
N GLY A 353 -11.06 0.08 -12.42
CA GLY A 353 -10.30 0.75 -13.49
C GLY A 353 -8.81 0.92 -13.19
N ASP A 354 -8.22 2.03 -13.58
CA ASP A 354 -6.83 2.38 -13.31
C ASP A 354 -6.67 3.14 -11.98
N LEU A 355 -5.54 2.95 -11.30
CA LEU A 355 -5.20 3.67 -10.07
C LEU A 355 -4.04 4.63 -10.32
N TYR A 356 -4.24 5.90 -9.99
CA TYR A 356 -3.25 6.97 -10.09
C TYR A 356 -2.92 7.54 -8.71
N ILE A 357 -1.66 7.44 -8.29
CA ILE A 357 -1.18 8.02 -7.03
C ILE A 357 -0.06 9.01 -7.34
N THR A 358 -0.32 10.30 -7.11
CA THR A 358 0.64 11.37 -7.39
C THR A 358 1.20 12.00 -6.12
N SER A 359 0.48 11.89 -4.99
CA SER A 359 0.88 12.40 -3.68
C SER A 359 0.02 11.77 -2.58
N GLY A 360 0.19 12.23 -1.32
CA GLY A 360 -0.54 11.78 -0.13
C GLY A 360 0.21 10.75 0.71
N ASN A 361 -0.33 10.51 1.91
CA ASN A 361 0.16 9.48 2.84
C ASN A 361 -0.89 8.37 2.92
N ILE A 362 -0.56 7.18 2.46
CA ILE A 362 -1.48 6.06 2.36
C ILE A 362 -0.99 4.94 3.29
N THR A 363 -1.76 4.63 4.30
CA THR A 363 -1.53 3.49 5.19
C THR A 363 -2.65 2.49 5.04
N VAL A 364 -2.33 1.26 4.64
CA VAL A 364 -3.31 0.18 4.56
C VAL A 364 -2.82 -1.02 5.37
N VAL A 365 -3.68 -1.52 6.26
CA VAL A 365 -3.37 -2.64 7.13
C VAL A 365 -4.37 -3.77 6.93
N CYS A 366 -3.87 -4.89 6.39
CA CYS A 366 -4.54 -6.19 6.32
C CYS A 366 -3.78 -7.16 7.24
N PRO A 367 -4.20 -7.34 8.49
CA PRO A 367 -3.45 -8.09 9.50
C PRO A 367 -3.49 -9.61 9.25
N THR A 368 -2.84 -10.38 10.13
CA THR A 368 -2.72 -11.85 10.01
C THR A 368 -4.07 -12.58 9.96
N GLY A 369 -5.15 -12.03 10.53
CA GLY A 369 -6.51 -12.57 10.41
C GLY A 369 -7.14 -12.43 9.03
N ASN A 370 -6.65 -11.51 8.20
CA ASN A 370 -7.16 -11.28 6.86
C ASN A 370 -6.51 -12.24 5.84
N ALA A 371 -6.98 -13.49 5.79
CA ALA A 371 -6.44 -14.50 4.89
C ALA A 371 -6.64 -14.10 3.42
N GLY A 372 -5.58 -14.14 2.61
CA GLY A 372 -5.60 -13.75 1.20
C GLY A 372 -5.85 -12.27 0.94
N GLY A 373 -5.90 -11.46 1.99
CA GLY A 373 -6.22 -10.03 1.92
C GLY A 373 -5.26 -9.23 1.06
N LYS A 374 -5.76 -8.17 0.47
CA LYS A 374 -5.00 -7.26 -0.38
C LYS A 374 -5.06 -5.84 0.17
N ALA A 375 -3.89 -5.20 0.33
CA ALA A 375 -3.91 -3.80 0.74
C ALA A 375 -4.44 -2.92 -0.40
N ILE A 376 -3.91 -3.09 -1.61
CA ILE A 376 -4.38 -2.45 -2.84
C ILE A 376 -4.59 -3.53 -3.89
N SER A 377 -5.77 -3.55 -4.52
CA SER A 377 -6.11 -4.41 -5.65
C SER A 377 -6.72 -3.59 -6.76
N CYS A 378 -6.13 -3.64 -7.95
CA CYS A 378 -6.54 -2.89 -9.11
C CYS A 378 -6.70 -3.87 -10.29
N ASP A 379 -7.83 -3.82 -11.00
CA ASP A 379 -8.03 -4.64 -12.18
C ASP A 379 -7.33 -4.04 -13.41
N GLY A 380 -7.20 -2.70 -13.46
CA GLY A 380 -6.43 -1.97 -14.45
C GLY A 380 -4.97 -1.75 -14.04
N ASN A 381 -4.37 -0.71 -14.62
CA ASN A 381 -2.99 -0.33 -14.35
C ASN A 381 -2.85 0.46 -13.04
N ILE A 382 -1.67 0.38 -12.44
CA ILE A 382 -1.31 1.20 -11.28
C ILE A 382 -0.17 2.15 -11.68
N HIS A 383 -0.40 3.44 -11.50
CA HIS A 383 0.56 4.51 -11.78
C HIS A 383 0.92 5.26 -10.49
N ILE A 384 2.16 5.13 -10.05
CA ILE A 384 2.66 5.79 -8.83
C ILE A 384 3.76 6.76 -9.23
N SER A 385 3.49 8.06 -9.09
CA SER A 385 4.46 9.10 -9.39
C SER A 385 4.90 9.90 -8.15
N GLY A 386 4.27 9.67 -6.99
CA GLY A 386 4.60 10.35 -5.74
C GLY A 386 3.89 9.74 -4.53
N GLY A 387 3.93 10.45 -3.41
CA GLY A 387 3.31 10.03 -2.16
C GLY A 387 4.16 9.06 -1.32
N THR A 388 3.67 8.78 -0.12
CA THR A 388 4.24 7.81 0.82
C THR A 388 3.22 6.72 1.10
N MET A 389 3.60 5.47 0.89
CA MET A 389 2.73 4.31 1.12
C MET A 389 3.33 3.36 2.14
N ASN A 390 2.57 3.04 3.18
CA ASN A 390 2.87 2.04 4.18
C ASN A 390 1.82 0.93 4.11
N LEU A 391 2.16 -0.17 3.45
CA LEU A 391 1.22 -1.23 3.14
C LEU A 391 1.58 -2.50 3.89
N THR A 392 0.63 -3.07 4.58
CA THR A 392 0.77 -4.33 5.32
C THR A 392 -0.33 -5.31 4.88
N ALA A 393 0.06 -6.50 4.45
CA ALA A 393 -0.84 -7.61 4.11
C ALA A 393 -0.24 -8.93 4.61
N THR A 394 -0.37 -9.20 5.91
CA THR A 394 0.28 -10.34 6.58
C THR A 394 -0.64 -11.54 6.80
N GLY A 395 -1.81 -11.54 6.20
CA GLY A 395 -2.75 -12.67 6.25
C GLY A 395 -2.19 -13.97 5.68
N ALA A 396 -2.84 -15.07 5.97
CA ALA A 396 -2.43 -16.39 5.53
C ALA A 396 -2.42 -16.53 3.99
N CYS A 397 -1.51 -17.37 3.50
CA CYS A 397 -1.46 -17.85 2.13
C CYS A 397 -1.69 -19.37 2.16
N ALA A 398 -2.57 -19.89 1.31
CA ALA A 398 -2.84 -21.33 1.27
C ALA A 398 -3.39 -21.75 -0.09
N LYS A 399 -3.46 -23.05 -0.32
CA LYS A 399 -4.18 -23.65 -1.43
C LYS A 399 -5.64 -23.90 -1.07
N TYR A 400 -6.50 -23.91 -2.06
CA TYR A 400 -7.91 -24.28 -1.93
C TYR A 400 -8.35 -25.13 -3.11
N LEU A 401 -9.38 -25.91 -2.90
CA LEU A 401 -9.96 -26.75 -3.96
C LEU A 401 -10.91 -25.91 -4.82
N VAL A 402 -10.63 -25.82 -6.11
CA VAL A 402 -11.51 -25.14 -7.08
C VAL A 402 -12.63 -26.06 -7.50
N SER A 403 -12.30 -27.25 -8.04
CA SER A 403 -13.31 -28.28 -8.43
C SER A 403 -12.61 -29.62 -8.66
N GLY A 404 -13.28 -30.73 -8.37
CA GLY A 404 -12.75 -32.08 -8.56
C GLY A 404 -11.39 -32.29 -7.88
N SER A 405 -10.32 -32.38 -8.65
CA SER A 405 -8.93 -32.48 -8.17
C SER A 405 -8.11 -31.21 -8.49
N THR A 406 -8.74 -30.17 -9.01
CA THR A 406 -8.07 -28.92 -9.39
C THR A 406 -7.97 -28.00 -8.18
N TYR A 407 -6.76 -27.61 -7.84
CA TYR A 407 -6.44 -26.67 -6.77
C TYR A 407 -5.93 -25.35 -7.33
N SER A 408 -6.15 -24.28 -6.59
CA SER A 408 -5.53 -22.96 -6.77
C SER A 408 -4.95 -22.48 -5.45
N SER A 409 -4.35 -21.31 -5.45
CA SER A 409 -3.80 -20.72 -4.25
C SER A 409 -4.23 -19.27 -4.10
N TYR A 410 -4.34 -18.84 -2.83
CA TYR A 410 -4.48 -17.42 -2.50
C TYR A 410 -3.25 -16.93 -1.74
N SER A 411 -2.99 -15.66 -1.88
CA SER A 411 -1.91 -15.00 -1.16
C SER A 411 -2.31 -13.64 -0.64
N SER A 412 -1.88 -13.29 0.55
CA SER A 412 -1.90 -11.92 1.03
C SER A 412 -0.92 -11.09 0.20
N THR A 413 -1.36 -9.92 -0.26
CA THR A 413 -0.60 -9.11 -1.22
C THR A 413 -0.77 -7.63 -0.91
N CYS A 414 0.36 -6.85 -0.88
CA CYS A 414 0.25 -5.42 -0.62
C CYS A 414 -0.24 -4.66 -1.86
N ILE A 415 0.35 -4.88 -3.02
CA ILE A 415 -0.08 -4.24 -4.27
C ILE A 415 -0.30 -5.34 -5.32
N LYS A 416 -1.54 -5.47 -5.79
CA LYS A 416 -1.91 -6.35 -6.91
C LYS A 416 -2.51 -5.51 -8.03
N SER A 417 -2.00 -5.69 -9.24
CA SER A 417 -2.64 -5.25 -10.48
C SER A 417 -2.89 -6.45 -11.38
N ASP A 418 -4.07 -6.53 -11.99
CA ASP A 418 -4.35 -7.52 -13.03
C ASP A 418 -3.83 -7.07 -14.42
N SER A 419 -3.19 -5.89 -14.47
CA SER A 419 -2.50 -5.32 -15.62
C SER A 419 -1.05 -4.97 -15.25
N SER A 420 -0.59 -3.77 -15.51
CA SER A 420 0.80 -3.35 -15.31
C SER A 420 0.94 -2.34 -14.17
N ILE A 421 2.15 -2.27 -13.59
CA ILE A 421 2.50 -1.32 -12.54
C ILE A 421 3.64 -0.42 -13.02
N THR A 422 3.45 0.89 -12.92
CA THR A 422 4.49 1.89 -13.20
C THR A 422 4.79 2.70 -11.95
N VAL A 423 6.06 2.76 -11.55
CA VAL A 423 6.55 3.58 -10.43
C VAL A 423 7.55 4.59 -10.97
N SER A 424 7.17 5.86 -11.04
CA SER A 424 8.06 6.94 -11.46
C SER A 424 8.52 7.83 -10.30
N GLY A 425 7.96 7.65 -9.09
CA GLY A 425 8.31 8.41 -7.89
C GLY A 425 7.69 7.80 -6.64
N GLY A 426 7.76 8.55 -5.52
CA GLY A 426 7.19 8.15 -4.24
C GLY A 426 8.08 7.23 -3.39
N TYR A 427 7.58 6.95 -2.18
CA TYR A 427 8.21 6.06 -1.21
C TYR A 427 7.22 4.96 -0.82
N ILE A 428 7.53 3.71 -1.13
CA ILE A 428 6.65 2.56 -0.91
C ILE A 428 7.31 1.61 0.07
N THR A 429 6.63 1.32 1.17
CA THR A 429 6.96 0.23 2.09
C THR A 429 5.85 -0.80 2.02
N ALA A 430 6.17 -2.03 1.65
CA ALA A 430 5.20 -3.11 1.50
C ALA A 430 5.65 -4.37 2.25
N THR A 431 4.92 -4.73 3.31
CA THR A 431 5.16 -5.93 4.11
C THR A 431 4.03 -6.93 3.90
N ALA A 432 4.31 -8.05 3.27
CA ALA A 432 3.31 -9.06 2.94
C ALA A 432 3.67 -10.45 3.51
N GLY A 433 2.67 -11.26 3.75
CA GLY A 433 2.89 -12.69 3.92
C GLY A 433 3.35 -13.29 2.59
N GLY A 434 2.54 -13.13 1.55
CA GLY A 434 2.74 -13.76 0.25
C GLY A 434 3.53 -12.95 -0.75
N ARG A 435 2.92 -11.93 -1.35
CA ARG A 435 3.55 -11.10 -2.38
C ARG A 435 3.53 -9.63 -1.96
N ALA A 436 4.68 -8.97 -1.95
CA ALA A 436 4.65 -7.55 -1.63
C ALA A 436 4.10 -6.73 -2.80
N ILE A 437 4.58 -6.98 -4.02
CA ILE A 437 4.05 -6.40 -5.25
C ILE A 437 3.85 -7.51 -6.27
N SER A 438 2.69 -7.52 -6.92
CA SER A 438 2.37 -8.49 -7.98
C SER A 438 1.58 -7.84 -9.10
N CYS A 439 1.93 -8.11 -10.36
CA CYS A 439 1.16 -7.72 -11.52
C CYS A 439 1.12 -8.84 -12.56
N ASP A 440 0.03 -8.91 -13.31
CA ASP A 440 -0.13 -9.87 -14.39
C ASP A 440 0.48 -9.35 -15.71
N GLY A 441 0.71 -8.05 -15.81
CA GLY A 441 1.46 -7.40 -16.88
C GLY A 441 2.90 -7.07 -16.48
N ASN A 442 3.39 -5.94 -16.94
CA ASN A 442 4.75 -5.48 -16.72
C ASN A 442 4.91 -4.65 -15.45
N TYR A 443 6.07 -4.73 -14.83
CA TYR A 443 6.50 -3.78 -13.80
C TYR A 443 7.59 -2.86 -14.36
N THR A 444 7.35 -1.54 -14.30
CA THR A 444 8.31 -0.54 -14.76
C THR A 444 8.59 0.45 -13.63
N GLN A 445 9.87 0.60 -13.26
CA GLN A 445 10.31 1.61 -12.30
C GLN A 445 11.31 2.58 -12.94
N THR A 446 10.96 3.86 -12.96
CA THR A 446 11.79 4.95 -13.48
C THR A 446 12.17 5.97 -12.41
N GLY A 447 11.81 5.71 -11.16
CA GLY A 447 12.13 6.56 -10.01
C GLY A 447 11.58 5.98 -8.71
N GLY A 448 11.58 6.80 -7.65
CA GLY A 448 11.06 6.42 -6.35
C GLY A 448 11.91 5.42 -5.58
N LYS A 449 11.41 5.07 -4.40
CA LYS A 449 12.04 4.09 -3.50
C LYS A 449 11.02 3.06 -3.05
N VAL A 450 11.30 1.79 -3.31
CA VAL A 450 10.42 0.66 -3.03
C VAL A 450 11.12 -0.29 -2.05
N LEU A 451 10.54 -0.47 -0.88
CA LEU A 451 10.99 -1.38 0.17
C LEU A 451 9.97 -2.48 0.37
N THR A 452 10.38 -3.72 0.21
CA THR A 452 9.47 -4.86 0.26
C THR A 452 9.98 -5.94 1.20
N SER A 453 9.05 -6.59 1.91
CA SER A 453 9.37 -7.76 2.73
C SER A 453 8.27 -8.82 2.64
N THR A 454 8.68 -10.11 2.62
CA THR A 454 7.75 -11.24 2.61
C THR A 454 8.23 -12.37 3.50
N ASN A 455 7.28 -13.16 4.06
CA ASN A 455 7.63 -14.22 5.00
C ASN A 455 6.79 -15.51 4.90
N ALA A 456 5.83 -15.61 3.98
CA ALA A 456 5.02 -16.83 3.86
C ALA A 456 5.87 -18.02 3.41
N ILE A 457 5.54 -19.17 3.96
CA ILE A 457 6.12 -20.45 3.57
C ILE A 457 5.54 -20.87 2.23
N GLY A 458 6.39 -21.25 1.29
CA GLY A 458 5.97 -21.86 0.02
C GLY A 458 5.31 -23.22 0.24
N PHE A 459 4.42 -23.62 -0.66
CA PHE A 459 3.71 -24.89 -0.59
C PHE A 459 3.34 -25.41 -1.98
N THR A 460 3.15 -26.71 -2.07
CA THR A 460 2.65 -27.38 -3.27
C THR A 460 1.18 -27.07 -3.50
N VAL A 461 0.82 -26.65 -4.71
CA VAL A 461 -0.56 -26.41 -5.13
C VAL A 461 -1.11 -27.65 -5.84
N MET A 462 -0.45 -28.11 -6.91
CA MET A 462 -0.85 -29.26 -7.71
C MET A 462 0.14 -30.41 -7.59
N GLY A 463 -0.40 -31.63 -7.41
CA GLY A 463 0.41 -32.83 -7.24
C GLY A 463 1.01 -33.00 -5.84
N THR A 464 1.82 -34.04 -5.65
CA THR A 464 2.53 -34.34 -4.39
C THR A 464 3.89 -34.97 -4.68
N GLY A 465 4.92 -34.65 -3.85
CA GLY A 465 6.26 -35.21 -4.03
C GLY A 465 6.81 -34.97 -5.44
N THR A 466 7.25 -36.02 -6.09
CA THR A 466 7.79 -35.97 -7.48
C THR A 466 6.74 -35.74 -8.57
N SER A 467 5.47 -35.80 -8.24
CA SER A 467 4.36 -35.44 -9.15
C SER A 467 3.82 -34.03 -8.95
N CYS A 468 4.51 -33.20 -8.15
CA CYS A 468 4.13 -31.80 -7.93
C CYS A 468 4.45 -30.97 -9.19
N THR A 469 3.43 -30.48 -9.87
CA THR A 469 3.59 -29.70 -11.09
C THR A 469 3.50 -28.20 -10.89
N ASP A 470 2.92 -27.75 -9.75
CA ASP A 470 2.76 -26.34 -9.43
C ASP A 470 2.86 -26.08 -7.92
N GLY A 471 3.26 -24.87 -7.56
CA GLY A 471 3.39 -24.46 -6.18
C GLY A 471 3.49 -22.95 -5.99
N PHE A 472 3.15 -22.54 -4.80
CA PHE A 472 3.23 -21.18 -4.35
C PHE A 472 4.59 -20.87 -3.71
N ALA A 473 5.18 -19.72 -4.05
CA ALA A 473 6.31 -19.13 -3.34
C ALA A 473 6.02 -17.64 -3.06
N SER A 474 6.41 -17.17 -1.87
CA SER A 474 6.37 -15.74 -1.57
C SER A 474 7.38 -14.99 -2.44
N ALA A 475 7.06 -13.73 -2.80
CA ALA A 475 7.94 -12.92 -3.63
C ALA A 475 7.83 -11.43 -3.24
N CYS A 476 8.98 -10.75 -3.22
CA CYS A 476 8.99 -9.30 -3.00
C CYS A 476 8.42 -8.53 -4.20
N LEU A 477 8.74 -8.97 -5.40
CA LEU A 477 8.17 -8.48 -6.66
C LEU A 477 7.92 -9.65 -7.60
N LYS A 478 6.69 -9.77 -8.11
CA LYS A 478 6.35 -10.71 -9.18
C LYS A 478 5.65 -9.99 -10.32
N ALA A 479 6.11 -10.19 -11.55
CA ALA A 479 5.41 -9.82 -12.77
C ALA A 479 5.29 -11.03 -13.69
N ASP A 480 4.11 -11.23 -14.29
CA ASP A 480 3.93 -12.24 -15.32
C ASP A 480 4.49 -11.77 -16.67
N GLY A 481 4.67 -10.45 -16.85
CA GLY A 481 5.41 -9.83 -17.94
C GLY A 481 6.84 -9.44 -17.57
N ASP A 482 7.34 -8.41 -18.23
CA ASP A 482 8.69 -7.88 -18.04
C ASP A 482 8.81 -7.08 -16.74
N ILE A 483 10.00 -7.11 -16.15
CA ILE A 483 10.40 -6.20 -15.07
C ILE A 483 11.50 -5.29 -15.59
N THR A 484 11.29 -3.99 -15.52
CA THR A 484 12.28 -2.99 -15.94
C THR A 484 12.49 -1.97 -14.81
N ILE A 485 13.68 -1.90 -14.25
CA ILE A 485 14.08 -0.93 -13.22
C ILE A 485 15.19 -0.06 -13.81
N ILE A 486 14.79 1.10 -14.35
CA ILE A 486 15.72 2.01 -15.05
C ILE A 486 16.40 2.95 -14.06
N SER A 487 15.65 3.44 -13.05
CA SER A 487 16.14 4.40 -12.06
C SER A 487 15.40 4.25 -10.75
N GLY A 488 15.97 4.77 -9.67
CA GLY A 488 15.44 4.67 -8.31
C GLY A 488 15.97 3.46 -7.55
N GLY A 489 15.34 3.15 -6.42
CA GLY A 489 15.76 2.07 -5.53
C GLY A 489 14.67 1.01 -5.35
N PHE A 490 15.02 -0.24 -5.53
CA PHE A 490 14.21 -1.39 -5.15
C PHE A 490 14.96 -2.24 -4.12
N GLN A 491 14.33 -2.48 -2.98
CA GLN A 491 14.88 -3.36 -1.95
C GLN A 491 13.85 -4.42 -1.56
N GLY A 492 14.25 -5.69 -1.63
CA GLY A 492 13.42 -6.83 -1.28
C GLY A 492 14.08 -7.76 -0.26
N SER A 493 13.30 -8.22 0.72
CA SER A 493 13.72 -9.23 1.68
C SER A 493 12.66 -10.33 1.81
N SER A 494 13.00 -11.57 1.49
CA SER A 494 12.10 -12.72 1.63
C SER A 494 12.67 -13.73 2.61
N THR A 495 11.99 -13.96 3.73
CA THR A 495 12.44 -14.85 4.81
C THR A 495 11.67 -16.18 4.86
N GLY A 496 10.59 -16.29 4.09
CA GLY A 496 9.77 -17.50 4.00
C GLY A 496 10.51 -18.67 3.33
N LYS A 497 10.18 -19.91 3.70
CA LYS A 497 10.73 -21.09 3.01
C LYS A 497 10.36 -21.06 1.53
N GLY A 498 11.34 -21.27 0.64
CA GLY A 498 11.15 -21.18 -0.80
C GLY A 498 10.90 -19.77 -1.33
N GLY A 499 11.07 -18.75 -0.48
CA GLY A 499 10.81 -17.37 -0.82
C GLY A 499 11.73 -16.81 -1.90
N ARG A 500 11.27 -15.84 -2.65
CA ARG A 500 11.94 -15.20 -3.77
C ARG A 500 12.01 -13.70 -3.61
N GLY A 501 13.08 -13.08 -4.13
CA GLY A 501 13.18 -11.63 -4.19
C GLY A 501 12.40 -11.08 -5.36
N ILE A 502 12.92 -11.24 -6.59
CA ILE A 502 12.28 -10.80 -7.84
C ILE A 502 11.95 -12.01 -8.69
N VAL A 503 10.73 -12.03 -9.25
CA VAL A 503 10.25 -13.06 -10.19
C VAL A 503 9.66 -12.38 -11.41
N SER A 504 10.16 -12.73 -12.60
CA SER A 504 9.59 -12.30 -13.88
C SER A 504 9.39 -13.52 -14.78
N ASP A 505 8.22 -13.62 -15.39
CA ASP A 505 7.99 -14.62 -16.43
C ASP A 505 8.42 -14.09 -17.83
N GLY A 506 8.68 -12.78 -17.95
CA GLY A 506 9.29 -12.12 -19.10
C GLY A 506 10.78 -11.83 -18.91
N VAL A 507 11.24 -10.67 -19.35
CA VAL A 507 12.62 -10.17 -19.28
C VAL A 507 12.80 -9.30 -18.04
N PHE A 508 13.97 -9.39 -17.39
CA PHE A 508 14.35 -8.48 -16.33
C PHE A 508 15.49 -7.55 -16.78
N THR A 509 15.27 -6.25 -16.72
CA THR A 509 16.25 -5.23 -17.11
C THR A 509 16.58 -4.29 -15.96
N VAL A 510 17.87 -4.08 -15.70
CA VAL A 510 18.39 -3.12 -14.71
C VAL A 510 19.20 -2.04 -15.42
N GLY A 511 18.86 -0.79 -15.13
CA GLY A 511 19.50 0.39 -15.72
C GLY A 511 19.21 0.57 -17.21
N ALA A 512 19.86 1.53 -17.81
CA ALA A 512 19.80 1.81 -19.24
C ALA A 512 21.18 2.25 -19.74
N ASN A 513 21.42 2.08 -21.04
CA ASN A 513 22.70 2.46 -21.65
C ASN A 513 22.97 3.96 -21.45
N GLY A 514 24.18 4.29 -21.01
CA GLY A 514 24.65 5.65 -20.80
C GLY A 514 24.15 6.32 -19.51
N MET A 515 23.38 5.63 -18.67
CA MET A 515 23.02 6.12 -17.34
C MET A 515 24.16 5.88 -16.33
N ALA A 516 24.23 6.79 -15.34
CA ALA A 516 25.14 6.62 -14.21
C ALA A 516 24.70 5.44 -13.33
N ASP A 517 25.65 4.63 -12.86
CA ASP A 517 25.36 3.47 -12.04
C ASP A 517 24.67 3.81 -10.70
N SER A 518 24.94 5.00 -10.15
CA SER A 518 24.25 5.48 -8.94
C SER A 518 22.76 5.76 -9.12
N SER A 519 22.25 5.77 -10.36
CA SER A 519 20.85 6.07 -10.65
C SER A 519 19.91 4.93 -10.35
N THR A 520 20.40 3.69 -10.34
CA THR A 520 19.59 2.47 -10.19
C THR A 520 20.21 1.56 -9.15
N VAL A 521 19.43 1.20 -8.14
CA VAL A 521 19.87 0.24 -7.12
C VAL A 521 18.80 -0.82 -6.91
N VAL A 522 19.13 -2.05 -7.17
CA VAL A 522 18.31 -3.24 -6.90
C VAL A 522 19.03 -4.10 -5.88
N TYR A 523 18.44 -4.24 -4.70
CA TYR A 523 18.98 -5.06 -3.62
C TYR A 523 17.95 -6.08 -3.16
N VAL A 524 18.26 -7.37 -3.24
CA VAL A 524 17.36 -8.44 -2.80
C VAL A 524 18.07 -9.45 -1.92
N THR A 525 17.36 -9.91 -0.89
CA THR A 525 17.83 -10.96 0.01
C THR A 525 16.79 -12.06 0.18
N THR A 526 17.23 -13.29 0.23
CA THR A 526 16.43 -14.44 0.62
C THR A 526 17.13 -15.27 1.67
N SER A 527 16.41 -15.72 2.69
CA SER A 527 17.00 -16.49 3.81
C SER A 527 16.22 -17.75 4.17
N GLY A 528 15.07 -17.98 3.54
CA GLY A 528 14.22 -19.15 3.83
C GLY A 528 14.86 -20.47 3.35
N ALA A 529 14.58 -21.56 4.05
CA ALA A 529 14.98 -22.90 3.62
C ALA A 529 14.19 -23.36 2.37
N PRO A 530 14.68 -24.32 1.59
CA PRO A 530 13.92 -24.93 0.50
C PRO A 530 12.62 -25.60 0.97
N VAL A 531 11.65 -25.70 0.07
CA VAL A 531 10.42 -26.51 0.23
C VAL A 531 10.45 -27.62 -0.82
N ASN A 532 10.03 -28.83 -0.44
CA ASN A 532 10.04 -30.01 -1.32
C ASN A 532 11.44 -30.37 -1.91
N ALA A 533 12.49 -29.98 -1.22
CA ALA A 533 13.84 -30.45 -1.60
C ALA A 533 13.95 -31.94 -1.32
N SER A 534 14.37 -32.74 -2.31
CA SER A 534 14.67 -34.16 -2.08
C SER A 534 15.98 -34.30 -1.30
N SER A 535 15.98 -35.09 -0.24
CA SER A 535 17.19 -35.46 0.52
C SER A 535 18.04 -36.54 -0.19
N GLY A 536 18.24 -36.44 -1.50
CA GLY A 536 18.97 -37.42 -2.26
C GLY A 536 20.22 -36.83 -2.85
N GLY A 537 21.41 -37.17 -2.31
CA GLY A 537 22.68 -36.93 -2.99
C GLY A 537 22.69 -37.76 -4.27
N GLY A 538 22.46 -37.11 -5.40
CA GLY A 538 22.74 -37.63 -6.73
C GLY A 538 23.82 -36.75 -7.33
N PHE A 539 24.80 -37.35 -7.91
CA PHE A 539 25.84 -36.69 -8.70
C PHE A 539 25.21 -35.74 -9.72
N PRO A 540 25.75 -34.54 -9.94
CA PRO A 540 25.37 -33.69 -11.07
C PRO A 540 25.75 -34.46 -12.36
N GLY A 541 24.78 -34.83 -13.16
CA GLY A 541 25.03 -35.56 -14.42
C GLY A 541 24.04 -36.69 -14.69
N GLY A 542 23.20 -37.04 -13.72
CA GLY A 542 22.12 -38.01 -13.93
C GLY A 542 20.83 -37.26 -14.24
N GLY A 543 20.52 -37.08 -15.50
CA GLY A 543 19.25 -36.51 -15.95
C GLY A 543 18.03 -37.28 -15.41
N SER A 544 17.56 -36.94 -14.24
CA SER A 544 16.22 -37.25 -13.78
C SER A 544 15.37 -36.03 -14.04
N SER A 545 14.79 -36.01 -15.23
CA SER A 545 13.73 -35.10 -15.62
C SER A 545 12.47 -35.36 -14.79
N SER A 546 12.46 -35.05 -13.52
CA SER A 546 11.23 -34.89 -12.80
C SER A 546 10.93 -33.40 -12.73
N ASP A 547 10.10 -32.91 -13.65
CA ASP A 547 9.56 -31.56 -13.70
C ASP A 547 8.65 -31.21 -12.49
N TYR A 548 8.99 -31.71 -11.30
CA TYR A 548 8.20 -31.39 -10.15
C TYR A 548 8.60 -30.03 -9.56
N TRP A 549 7.64 -29.30 -9.10
CA TRP A 549 7.87 -27.99 -8.49
C TRP A 549 8.73 -28.11 -7.24
N LYS A 550 9.84 -27.40 -7.25
CA LYS A 550 10.74 -27.23 -6.11
C LYS A 550 10.67 -25.79 -5.63
N GLY A 551 10.26 -25.58 -4.38
CA GLY A 551 10.28 -24.26 -3.76
C GLY A 551 11.69 -23.91 -3.28
N LEU A 552 12.61 -23.62 -4.21
CA LEU A 552 13.95 -23.16 -3.88
C LEU A 552 13.95 -21.65 -3.65
N PRO A 553 14.63 -21.15 -2.60
CA PRO A 553 14.81 -19.71 -2.43
C PRO A 553 15.66 -19.17 -3.58
N LYS A 554 15.24 -18.07 -4.18
CA LYS A 554 15.94 -17.42 -5.29
C LYS A 554 15.95 -15.90 -5.04
N GLY A 555 17.10 -15.28 -5.16
CA GLY A 555 17.16 -13.83 -5.09
C GLY A 555 16.44 -13.20 -6.28
N VAL A 556 16.87 -13.53 -7.49
CA VAL A 556 16.24 -13.16 -8.75
C VAL A 556 15.97 -14.43 -9.54
N LYS A 557 14.73 -14.61 -10.01
CA LYS A 557 14.32 -15.70 -10.90
C LYS A 557 13.56 -15.16 -12.10
N VAL A 558 14.07 -15.40 -13.31
CA VAL A 558 13.52 -14.89 -14.56
C VAL A 558 13.36 -16.04 -15.55
N LEU A 559 12.23 -16.10 -16.24
CA LEU A 559 12.04 -17.09 -17.30
C LEU A 559 12.69 -16.65 -18.64
N GLY A 560 12.69 -15.33 -18.93
CA GLY A 560 13.37 -14.76 -20.08
C GLY A 560 14.80 -14.26 -19.71
N ASN A 561 15.31 -13.34 -20.49
CA ASN A 561 16.65 -12.79 -20.30
C ASN A 561 16.76 -11.89 -19.06
N ILE A 562 17.96 -11.86 -18.48
CA ILE A 562 18.37 -10.82 -17.52
C ILE A 562 19.35 -9.87 -18.25
N ASN A 563 19.05 -8.59 -18.28
CA ASN A 563 19.89 -7.57 -18.87
C ASN A 563 20.32 -6.54 -17.84
N VAL A 564 21.62 -6.42 -17.56
CA VAL A 564 22.18 -5.37 -16.71
C VAL A 564 22.96 -4.40 -17.60
N LYS A 565 22.42 -3.17 -17.77
CA LYS A 565 22.99 -2.15 -18.65
C LYS A 565 23.77 -1.08 -17.89
N SER A 566 23.37 -0.80 -16.67
CA SER A 566 24.00 0.10 -15.70
C SER A 566 23.38 -0.12 -14.32
N GLY A 567 23.81 0.59 -13.30
CA GLY A 567 23.24 0.51 -11.95
C GLY A 567 23.89 -0.58 -11.11
N HIS A 568 23.24 -0.88 -9.98
CA HIS A 568 23.66 -1.92 -9.04
C HIS A 568 22.58 -2.98 -8.95
N LEU A 569 22.92 -4.22 -9.23
CA LEU A 569 22.14 -5.42 -8.95
C LEU A 569 22.84 -6.25 -7.89
N GLN A 570 22.31 -6.27 -6.69
CA GLN A 570 22.81 -7.02 -5.56
C GLN A 570 21.81 -8.09 -5.13
N SER A 571 22.19 -9.34 -5.19
CA SER A 571 21.34 -10.48 -4.86
C SER A 571 22.03 -11.45 -3.92
N TYR A 572 21.48 -11.64 -2.73
CA TYR A 572 22.05 -12.49 -1.68
C TYR A 572 21.07 -13.56 -1.24
N CYS A 573 21.46 -14.83 -1.42
CA CYS A 573 20.75 -15.98 -0.91
C CYS A 573 21.51 -16.55 0.29
N SER A 574 21.08 -16.22 1.52
CA SER A 574 21.87 -16.48 2.73
C SER A 574 21.74 -17.89 3.28
N GLN A 575 21.07 -18.80 2.61
CA GLN A 575 20.95 -20.20 3.03
C GLN A 575 22.35 -20.83 3.22
N THR A 576 22.57 -21.49 4.35
CA THR A 576 23.93 -21.93 4.79
C THR A 576 24.18 -23.43 4.76
N SER A 577 23.17 -24.27 4.50
CA SER A 577 23.35 -25.73 4.48
C SER A 577 22.19 -26.46 3.81
N GLY A 578 22.51 -27.55 3.15
CA GLY A 578 21.57 -28.51 2.57
C GLY A 578 21.84 -28.78 1.08
N SER A 579 21.51 -29.97 0.64
CA SER A 579 21.83 -30.53 -0.67
C SER A 579 21.01 -30.01 -1.86
N THR A 580 20.25 -28.96 -1.68
CA THR A 580 19.52 -28.27 -2.76
C THR A 580 19.17 -26.87 -2.27
N THR A 581 19.91 -25.91 -2.74
CA THR A 581 19.92 -24.60 -2.12
C THR A 581 19.60 -23.52 -3.12
N GLY A 582 19.42 -22.32 -2.65
CA GLY A 582 18.99 -21.25 -3.50
C GLY A 582 20.14 -20.61 -4.27
N GLU A 583 19.85 -20.16 -5.45
CA GLU A 583 20.71 -19.35 -6.29
C GLU A 583 20.43 -17.86 -6.09
N ALA A 584 21.46 -17.03 -6.29
CA ALA A 584 21.27 -15.60 -6.15
C ALA A 584 20.60 -14.98 -7.39
N ILE A 585 21.07 -15.34 -8.60
CA ILE A 585 20.53 -14.83 -9.86
C ILE A 585 20.35 -16.00 -10.82
N GLU A 586 19.11 -16.27 -11.23
CA GLU A 586 18.75 -17.34 -12.17
C GLU A 586 17.98 -16.79 -13.35
N SER A 587 18.43 -17.09 -14.58
CA SER A 587 17.67 -16.96 -15.83
C SER A 587 17.43 -18.32 -16.46
N LYS A 588 16.20 -18.57 -16.89
CA LYS A 588 15.87 -19.75 -17.70
C LYS A 588 16.19 -19.56 -19.19
N ASP A 589 16.76 -18.41 -19.53
CA ASP A 589 17.30 -18.07 -20.84
C ASP A 589 18.72 -17.56 -20.70
N SER A 590 19.03 -16.34 -21.03
CA SER A 590 20.35 -15.76 -21.06
C SER A 590 20.56 -14.64 -20.06
N ILE A 591 21.81 -14.40 -19.66
CA ILE A 591 22.23 -13.28 -18.81
C ILE A 591 23.20 -12.41 -19.60
N HIS A 592 22.87 -11.15 -19.79
CA HIS A 592 23.67 -10.14 -20.47
C HIS A 592 24.05 -9.03 -19.51
N ILE A 593 25.36 -8.82 -19.32
CA ILE A 593 25.91 -7.75 -18.48
C ILE A 593 26.74 -6.85 -19.37
N ASP A 594 26.18 -5.68 -19.69
CA ASP A 594 26.83 -4.70 -20.57
C ASP A 594 27.48 -3.56 -19.77
N GLY A 595 27.11 -3.40 -18.48
CA GLY A 595 27.63 -2.36 -17.59
C GLY A 595 27.13 -2.53 -16.16
N GLY A 596 27.39 -1.55 -15.30
CA GLY A 596 26.93 -1.54 -13.90
C GLY A 596 27.73 -2.48 -12.98
N TYR A 597 27.13 -2.74 -11.83
CA TYR A 597 27.67 -3.62 -10.78
C TYR A 597 26.70 -4.76 -10.51
N VAL A 598 27.16 -5.98 -10.65
CA VAL A 598 26.41 -7.19 -10.33
C VAL A 598 27.10 -7.91 -9.17
N GLU A 599 26.42 -8.06 -8.05
CA GLU A 599 26.92 -8.79 -6.88
C GLU A 599 25.97 -9.93 -6.54
N ALA A 600 26.41 -11.15 -6.72
CA ALA A 600 25.63 -12.35 -6.46
C ALA A 600 26.31 -13.20 -5.39
N ASN A 601 25.58 -13.56 -4.34
CA ASN A 601 26.08 -14.46 -3.29
C ASN A 601 25.02 -15.50 -2.93
N SER A 602 25.37 -16.75 -3.00
CA SER A 602 24.47 -17.88 -2.68
C SER A 602 25.24 -19.02 -2.03
N TYR A 603 24.50 -20.06 -1.67
CA TYR A 603 25.15 -21.34 -1.32
C TYR A 603 25.34 -22.22 -2.58
N ASP A 604 24.29 -22.30 -3.39
CA ASP A 604 24.31 -22.92 -4.73
C ASP A 604 24.99 -21.96 -5.73
N ASP A 605 24.65 -22.02 -6.99
CA ASP A 605 25.22 -21.13 -7.98
C ASP A 605 24.94 -19.67 -7.70
N ALA A 606 25.94 -18.82 -7.77
CA ALA A 606 25.72 -17.41 -7.57
C ALA A 606 24.99 -16.79 -8.77
N ILE A 607 25.39 -17.14 -9.99
CA ILE A 607 24.76 -16.73 -11.25
C ILE A 607 24.53 -17.99 -12.09
N ASN A 608 23.28 -18.24 -12.46
CA ASN A 608 22.91 -19.41 -13.29
C ASN A 608 22.12 -18.96 -14.54
N ALA A 609 22.51 -19.42 -15.71
CA ALA A 609 21.79 -19.22 -16.97
C ALA A 609 21.59 -20.53 -17.71
N SER A 610 20.39 -20.75 -18.24
CA SER A 610 20.10 -21.99 -18.98
C SER A 610 20.66 -21.99 -20.40
N THR A 611 20.97 -20.82 -21.01
CA THR A 611 21.31 -20.74 -22.43
C THR A 611 22.67 -20.09 -22.69
N HIS A 612 22.92 -18.90 -22.18
CA HIS A 612 24.08 -18.11 -22.51
C HIS A 612 24.39 -17.06 -21.41
N ILE A 613 25.66 -16.86 -21.09
CA ILE A 613 26.09 -15.73 -20.27
C ILE A 613 27.02 -14.85 -21.12
N ARG A 614 26.72 -13.56 -21.21
CA ARG A 614 27.53 -12.59 -21.95
C ARG A 614 27.90 -11.40 -21.05
N ILE A 615 29.21 -11.12 -20.95
CA ILE A 615 29.72 -9.96 -20.21
C ILE A 615 30.55 -9.12 -21.19
N THR A 616 30.05 -7.89 -21.47
CA THR A 616 30.74 -6.93 -22.36
C THR A 616 31.31 -5.73 -21.61
N GLY A 617 30.88 -5.55 -20.33
CA GLY A 617 31.34 -4.46 -19.47
C GLY A 617 30.86 -4.64 -18.02
N GLY A 618 31.05 -3.58 -17.21
CA GLY A 618 30.65 -3.58 -15.81
C GLY A 618 31.58 -4.35 -14.87
N HIS A 619 31.08 -4.53 -13.65
CA HIS A 619 31.76 -5.23 -12.56
C HIS A 619 30.89 -6.37 -12.04
N VAL A 620 31.36 -7.59 -12.09
CA VAL A 620 30.65 -8.80 -11.69
C VAL A 620 31.39 -9.50 -10.57
N TRP A 621 30.73 -9.66 -9.43
CA TRP A 621 31.16 -10.47 -8.31
C TRP A 621 30.18 -11.62 -8.09
N ALA A 622 30.61 -12.83 -8.38
CA ALA A 622 29.83 -14.04 -8.25
C ALA A 622 30.48 -14.96 -7.20
N TYR A 623 29.82 -15.17 -6.08
CA TYR A 623 30.34 -15.89 -4.94
C TYR A 623 29.40 -17.01 -4.51
N ALA A 624 29.77 -18.24 -4.80
CA ALA A 624 29.08 -19.44 -4.34
C ALA A 624 29.84 -20.11 -3.18
N ARG A 625 29.06 -20.52 -2.15
CA ARG A 625 29.60 -21.14 -0.94
C ARG A 625 29.60 -22.66 -0.98
N GLY A 626 28.84 -23.29 -1.86
CA GLY A 626 28.65 -24.74 -1.95
C GLY A 626 28.69 -25.32 -3.35
N ASN A 627 28.57 -24.50 -4.40
CA ASN A 627 28.60 -24.92 -5.80
C ASN A 627 29.37 -23.89 -6.65
N ASP A 628 28.88 -23.47 -7.80
CA ASP A 628 29.61 -22.75 -8.82
C ASP A 628 29.41 -21.21 -8.73
N GLY A 629 30.48 -20.45 -8.94
CA GLY A 629 30.41 -19.01 -8.99
C GLY A 629 29.49 -18.54 -10.12
N MET A 630 29.67 -19.10 -11.30
CA MET A 630 28.80 -18.93 -12.45
C MET A 630 28.54 -20.28 -13.09
N ASP A 631 27.27 -20.61 -13.37
CA ASP A 631 26.88 -21.83 -14.08
C ASP A 631 26.11 -21.44 -15.35
N CYS A 632 26.50 -22.00 -16.48
CA CYS A 632 25.86 -21.90 -17.75
C CYS A 632 25.51 -23.26 -18.32
N ASN A 633 24.29 -23.70 -18.13
CA ASN A 633 23.77 -24.98 -18.68
C ASN A 633 23.69 -24.99 -20.22
N GLY A 634 23.93 -23.83 -20.87
CA GLY A 634 24.09 -23.75 -22.32
C GLY A 634 25.46 -24.15 -22.81
N THR A 635 25.80 -23.77 -24.02
CA THR A 635 27.06 -24.18 -24.64
C THR A 635 28.10 -23.03 -24.72
N ARG A 636 27.79 -21.87 -24.09
CA ARG A 636 28.65 -20.70 -24.32
C ARG A 636 28.60 -19.65 -23.22
N ILE A 637 29.80 -19.23 -22.81
CA ILE A 637 30.02 -18.02 -22.01
C ILE A 637 30.97 -17.11 -22.79
N ASP A 638 30.57 -15.84 -23.01
CA ASP A 638 31.39 -14.81 -23.70
C ASP A 638 31.76 -13.69 -22.74
N ILE A 639 33.05 -13.42 -22.57
CA ILE A 639 33.52 -12.27 -21.80
C ILE A 639 34.40 -11.41 -22.72
N SER A 640 33.95 -10.22 -23.06
CA SER A 640 34.68 -9.33 -23.96
C SER A 640 35.10 -8.00 -23.30
N GLY A 641 34.74 -7.78 -22.04
CA GLY A 641 35.11 -6.59 -21.27
C GLY A 641 34.70 -6.68 -19.82
N GLY A 642 34.91 -5.59 -19.08
CA GLY A 642 34.51 -5.48 -17.66
C GLY A 642 35.52 -6.15 -16.69
N THR A 643 35.06 -6.29 -15.47
CA THR A 643 35.78 -6.95 -14.36
C THR A 643 34.93 -8.09 -13.82
N LEU A 644 35.46 -9.29 -13.77
CA LEU A 644 34.81 -10.46 -13.17
C LEU A 644 35.68 -11.03 -12.04
N ILE A 645 35.08 -11.18 -10.88
CA ILE A 645 35.60 -11.99 -9.79
C ILE A 645 34.59 -13.09 -9.52
N ALA A 646 34.92 -14.33 -9.84
CA ALA A 646 34.04 -15.46 -9.59
C ALA A 646 34.72 -16.47 -8.64
N ARG A 647 33.96 -16.97 -7.67
CA ARG A 647 34.39 -17.98 -6.73
C ARG A 647 33.31 -19.07 -6.64
N GLY A 648 33.71 -20.31 -6.81
CA GLY A 648 32.90 -21.50 -6.55
C GLY A 648 33.64 -22.52 -5.67
N THR A 649 32.89 -23.31 -4.91
CA THR A 649 33.48 -24.45 -4.16
C THR A 649 33.72 -25.61 -5.07
N GLU A 650 32.93 -25.83 -6.10
CA GLU A 650 33.14 -26.79 -7.16
C GLU A 650 34.04 -26.19 -8.23
N VAL A 651 33.52 -25.26 -9.04
CA VAL A 651 34.33 -24.48 -9.98
C VAL A 651 33.93 -22.99 -9.90
N ALA A 652 34.84 -22.10 -10.32
CA ALA A 652 34.48 -20.68 -10.39
C ALA A 652 33.52 -20.39 -11.56
N ILE A 653 33.71 -21.09 -12.68
CA ILE A 653 32.84 -21.05 -13.85
C ILE A 653 32.62 -22.47 -14.35
N ASP A 654 31.36 -22.93 -14.28
CA ASP A 654 30.86 -24.07 -15.05
C ASP A 654 30.37 -23.57 -16.41
N ASP A 655 31.02 -23.93 -17.48
CA ASP A 655 30.69 -23.59 -18.86
C ASP A 655 30.04 -24.76 -19.61
N ASN A 656 29.59 -25.81 -18.89
CA ASN A 656 29.04 -27.06 -19.41
C ASN A 656 30.04 -27.79 -20.36
N GLY A 657 31.31 -27.77 -19.97
CA GLY A 657 32.43 -28.24 -20.77
C GLY A 657 32.38 -29.75 -21.09
N ASP A 658 31.87 -30.57 -20.19
CA ASP A 658 31.61 -32.00 -20.35
C ASP A 658 30.57 -32.30 -21.44
N HIS A 659 29.68 -31.32 -21.77
CA HIS A 659 28.71 -31.36 -22.85
C HIS A 659 29.11 -30.50 -24.07
N GLY A 660 30.36 -30.02 -24.12
CA GLY A 660 30.91 -29.29 -25.25
C GLY A 660 30.75 -27.77 -25.16
N GLY A 661 30.36 -27.27 -24.00
CA GLY A 661 30.34 -25.84 -23.70
C GLY A 661 31.73 -25.22 -23.69
N LYS A 662 31.82 -23.89 -23.80
CA LYS A 662 33.10 -23.17 -23.86
C LYS A 662 32.97 -21.76 -23.29
N LEU A 663 34.04 -21.40 -22.54
CA LEU A 663 34.29 -20.04 -22.10
C LEU A 663 35.20 -19.31 -23.11
N TYR A 664 34.71 -18.27 -23.77
CA TYR A 664 35.43 -17.39 -24.65
C TYR A 664 35.75 -16.07 -23.96
N VAL A 665 37.05 -15.71 -23.92
CA VAL A 665 37.51 -14.44 -23.33
C VAL A 665 38.29 -13.67 -24.39
N THR A 666 37.74 -12.51 -24.74
CA THR A 666 38.36 -11.60 -25.71
C THR A 666 38.72 -10.24 -25.10
N GLY A 667 38.45 -10.04 -23.83
CA GLY A 667 38.74 -8.82 -23.07
C GLY A 667 38.33 -8.96 -21.59
N GLY A 668 38.64 -7.92 -20.81
CA GLY A 668 38.27 -7.83 -19.39
C GLY A 668 39.37 -8.32 -18.43
N THR A 669 39.20 -7.93 -17.16
CA THR A 669 40.05 -8.40 -16.04
C THR A 669 39.28 -9.44 -15.25
N ILE A 670 39.79 -10.64 -15.17
CA ILE A 670 39.08 -11.80 -14.60
C ILE A 670 39.97 -12.46 -13.53
N VAL A 671 39.37 -12.70 -12.37
CA VAL A 671 39.93 -13.47 -11.25
C VAL A 671 38.99 -14.61 -10.94
N LEU A 672 39.40 -15.84 -11.19
CA LEU A 672 38.64 -17.05 -10.89
C LEU A 672 39.29 -17.79 -9.71
N ILE A 673 38.44 -18.17 -8.73
CA ILE A 673 38.87 -18.93 -7.55
C ILE A 673 37.97 -20.16 -7.47
N GLY A 674 38.52 -21.30 -7.91
CA GLY A 674 37.78 -22.55 -7.96
C GLY A 674 38.21 -23.53 -6.84
N GLY A 675 37.26 -24.41 -6.48
CA GLY A 675 37.45 -25.44 -5.47
C GLY A 675 38.05 -26.74 -5.99
N ASN A 676 37.47 -27.89 -5.65
CA ASN A 676 38.03 -29.22 -5.87
C ASN A 676 38.15 -29.62 -7.35
N MET A 677 37.30 -29.12 -8.23
CA MET A 677 37.28 -29.46 -9.66
C MET A 677 38.07 -28.47 -10.53
N GLY A 678 38.56 -27.38 -9.99
CA GLY A 678 39.33 -26.37 -10.70
C GLY A 678 38.66 -25.02 -10.84
N THR A 679 39.22 -24.14 -11.67
CA THR A 679 38.71 -22.77 -11.86
C THR A 679 37.67 -22.68 -12.96
N THR A 680 37.75 -23.58 -13.94
CA THR A 680 36.79 -23.72 -15.04
C THR A 680 36.62 -25.18 -15.39
N GLU A 681 35.45 -25.58 -15.86
CA GLU A 681 35.20 -26.94 -16.29
C GLU A 681 35.91 -27.23 -17.60
N ALA A 682 35.84 -26.34 -18.58
CA ALA A 682 36.65 -26.42 -19.81
C ALA A 682 37.81 -25.41 -19.83
N GLN A 683 38.82 -25.68 -20.62
CA GLN A 683 39.95 -24.77 -20.84
C GLN A 683 39.45 -23.47 -21.51
N PRO A 684 39.62 -22.28 -20.90
CA PRO A 684 39.20 -21.03 -21.51
C PRO A 684 39.83 -20.76 -22.87
N SER A 685 39.05 -20.31 -23.83
CA SER A 685 39.53 -19.85 -25.13
C SER A 685 39.88 -18.37 -25.06
N LEU A 686 41.15 -18.03 -24.96
CA LEU A 686 41.66 -16.67 -24.82
C LEU A 686 42.04 -16.08 -26.17
N THR A 687 41.57 -14.84 -26.45
CA THR A 687 41.96 -14.08 -27.65
C THR A 687 42.31 -12.66 -27.25
N GLY A 688 43.47 -12.17 -27.69
CA GLY A 688 43.97 -10.82 -27.42
C GLY A 688 44.64 -10.63 -26.05
N GLN A 689 44.47 -11.55 -25.16
CA GLN A 689 45.12 -11.61 -23.82
C GLN A 689 45.47 -13.04 -23.45
N LYS A 690 46.27 -13.21 -22.42
CA LYS A 690 46.71 -14.51 -21.91
C LYS A 690 46.28 -14.69 -20.47
N GLY A 691 46.29 -15.93 -19.97
CA GLY A 691 45.94 -16.26 -18.60
C GLY A 691 47.13 -16.85 -17.83
N VAL A 692 47.05 -16.71 -16.52
CA VAL A 692 48.06 -17.30 -15.59
C VAL A 692 47.33 -18.11 -14.54
N THR A 693 47.72 -19.36 -14.38
CA THR A 693 47.24 -20.19 -13.26
C THR A 693 48.25 -20.10 -12.12
N LEU A 694 47.75 -19.74 -10.94
CA LEU A 694 48.54 -19.61 -9.72
C LEU A 694 48.27 -20.86 -8.85
N SER A 695 49.30 -21.56 -8.46
CA SER A 695 49.23 -22.71 -7.55
C SER A 695 50.28 -22.59 -6.44
N SER A 696 49.92 -22.88 -5.20
CA SER A 696 50.89 -23.04 -4.13
C SER A 696 51.69 -24.33 -4.33
N GLY A 697 52.94 -24.22 -4.77
CA GLY A 697 53.93 -25.21 -5.11
C GLY A 697 53.76 -26.65 -4.62
N GLY A 698 53.83 -27.60 -5.56
CA GLY A 698 54.01 -29.02 -5.31
C GLY A 698 53.52 -29.91 -6.45
N GLY A 699 54.41 -30.24 -7.40
CA GLY A 699 54.41 -31.45 -8.19
C GLY A 699 53.26 -31.85 -9.07
N GLY A 700 53.50 -31.90 -10.35
CA GLY A 700 52.69 -32.26 -11.47
C GLY A 700 51.66 -33.39 -11.24
N GLY A 701 50.52 -33.15 -11.66
CA GLY A 701 49.36 -34.04 -11.72
C GLY A 701 48.08 -33.25 -11.75
N TRP A 702 47.16 -33.58 -12.58
CA TRP A 702 45.82 -33.05 -12.79
C TRP A 702 45.36 -31.89 -11.86
N PRO A 703 44.63 -30.91 -12.31
CA PRO A 703 44.02 -29.87 -11.46
C PRO A 703 43.03 -30.53 -10.47
N GLY A 704 43.46 -30.76 -9.24
CA GLY A 704 42.68 -31.46 -8.20
C GLY A 704 43.52 -32.03 -7.06
N GLY A 705 44.84 -31.87 -7.08
CA GLY A 705 45.75 -32.35 -6.03
C GLY A 705 45.98 -31.32 -4.93
N GLY A 706 45.34 -31.50 -3.80
CA GLY A 706 45.41 -30.76 -2.58
C GLY A 706 46.72 -30.14 -2.13
N GLY A 707 46.77 -28.85 -2.14
CA GLY A 707 47.73 -28.02 -1.44
C GLY A 707 47.04 -26.72 -1.08
N GLY A 708 46.59 -26.59 0.18
CA GLY A 708 45.78 -25.51 0.66
C GLY A 708 46.30 -24.14 0.26
N SER A 709 45.59 -23.48 -0.62
CA SER A 709 45.93 -22.14 -1.07
C SER A 709 45.35 -21.06 -0.16
N THR A 710 46.08 -20.62 0.83
CA THR A 710 45.87 -19.36 1.53
C THR A 710 46.15 -18.16 0.63
N LEU A 711 46.36 -18.38 -0.68
CA LEU A 711 46.86 -17.38 -1.61
C LEU A 711 45.87 -16.25 -1.82
N ALA A 712 44.59 -16.56 -2.01
CA ALA A 712 43.58 -15.55 -2.17
C ALA A 712 43.35 -14.74 -0.86
N THR A 713 43.35 -15.40 0.29
CA THR A 713 43.16 -14.77 1.60
C THR A 713 44.37 -13.92 2.00
N ASN A 714 45.58 -14.41 1.80
CA ASN A 714 46.81 -13.67 2.09
C ASN A 714 47.07 -12.57 1.03
N GLY A 715 46.48 -12.73 -0.14
CA GLY A 715 46.67 -11.88 -1.30
C GLY A 715 47.90 -12.22 -2.13
N PHE A 716 47.88 -11.81 -3.38
CA PHE A 716 48.97 -11.95 -4.32
C PHE A 716 49.15 -10.69 -5.17
N CYS A 717 50.36 -10.50 -5.65
CA CYS A 717 50.73 -9.50 -6.63
C CYS A 717 51.44 -10.15 -7.79
N LEU A 718 50.91 -10.00 -9.00
CA LEU A 718 51.49 -10.50 -10.24
C LEU A 718 52.32 -9.40 -10.91
N LYS A 719 53.60 -9.65 -11.16
CA LYS A 719 54.52 -8.74 -11.85
C LYS A 719 55.01 -9.34 -13.16
N ASN A 720 55.20 -8.51 -14.16
CA ASN A 720 55.77 -8.87 -15.43
C ASN A 720 57.33 -9.01 -15.32
N SER A 721 57.95 -9.36 -16.40
CA SER A 721 59.44 -9.50 -16.48
C SER A 721 60.21 -8.20 -16.17
N SER A 722 59.56 -7.04 -16.32
CA SER A 722 60.12 -5.74 -15.95
C SER A 722 59.81 -5.35 -14.48
N ALA A 723 59.37 -6.28 -13.67
CA ALA A 723 58.97 -6.10 -12.28
C ALA A 723 57.78 -5.09 -12.06
N THR A 724 57.06 -4.75 -13.13
CA THR A 724 55.86 -3.90 -13.07
C THR A 724 54.69 -4.72 -12.54
N ASN A 725 53.90 -4.12 -11.61
CA ASN A 725 52.67 -4.73 -11.11
C ASN A 725 51.61 -4.78 -12.23
N VAL A 726 51.06 -5.96 -12.46
CA VAL A 726 50.07 -6.22 -13.50
C VAL A 726 48.68 -6.47 -12.89
N LEU A 727 48.66 -7.18 -11.76
CA LEU A 727 47.42 -7.45 -11.04
C LEU A 727 47.73 -7.67 -9.55
N THR A 728 46.89 -7.08 -8.69
CA THR A 728 46.96 -7.29 -7.24
C THR A 728 45.60 -7.69 -6.73
N PHE A 729 45.55 -8.78 -6.01
CA PHE A 729 44.34 -9.31 -5.42
C PHE A 729 44.57 -9.72 -3.97
N LYS A 730 43.65 -9.38 -3.09
CA LYS A 730 43.60 -9.89 -1.73
C LYS A 730 42.12 -9.96 -1.32
N TRP A 731 41.72 -11.17 -0.96
CA TRP A 731 40.31 -11.38 -0.55
C TRP A 731 39.91 -10.39 0.55
N PRO A 732 38.82 -9.65 0.40
CA PRO A 732 38.42 -8.68 1.41
C PRO A 732 37.93 -9.39 2.66
N THR A 733 38.23 -8.81 3.83
CA THR A 733 37.50 -9.13 5.05
C THR A 733 36.13 -8.46 4.90
N ILE A 734 35.10 -9.22 4.56
CA ILE A 734 33.77 -8.70 4.34
C ILE A 734 33.19 -8.34 5.70
N SER A 735 33.31 -7.07 6.09
CA SER A 735 32.49 -6.46 7.15
C SER A 735 31.32 -5.75 6.47
N GLY A 736 30.11 -6.34 6.58
CA GLY A 736 29.00 -5.90 5.77
C GLY A 736 28.37 -4.57 6.19
N SER A 737 28.20 -3.68 5.24
CA SER A 737 27.05 -2.81 5.17
C SER A 737 26.66 -2.73 3.69
N GLY A 738 25.52 -3.29 3.36
CA GLY A 738 24.95 -3.12 2.03
C GLY A 738 24.65 -1.64 1.76
N PHE A 739 24.37 -1.28 0.53
CA PHE A 739 24.21 0.09 0.00
C PHE A 739 23.19 0.96 0.75
N TYR A 740 22.39 0.39 1.66
CA TYR A 740 21.37 1.04 2.49
C TYR A 740 21.58 0.82 3.99
N ASN A 741 22.79 0.62 4.49
CA ASN A 741 23.07 0.29 5.90
C ASN A 741 22.37 -0.99 6.39
N ILE A 742 22.13 -1.95 5.51
CA ILE A 742 21.58 -3.24 5.88
C ILE A 742 22.75 -4.17 6.17
N SER A 743 22.80 -4.69 7.38
CA SER A 743 23.73 -5.76 7.74
C SER A 743 23.48 -6.95 6.83
N LEU A 744 24.49 -7.40 6.10
CA LEU A 744 24.40 -8.67 5.36
C LEU A 744 23.96 -9.78 6.33
N PRO A 745 23.05 -10.68 5.94
CA PRO A 745 22.68 -11.80 6.78
C PRO A 745 23.93 -12.54 7.26
N GLY A 746 23.99 -12.87 8.54
CA GLY A 746 25.17 -13.33 9.27
C GLY A 746 25.86 -14.63 8.80
N GLY A 747 25.76 -14.96 7.53
CA GLY A 747 26.50 -16.03 6.86
C GLY A 747 27.42 -15.53 5.75
N ALA A 748 27.31 -14.25 5.38
CA ALA A 748 28.16 -13.63 4.37
C ALA A 748 29.56 -13.22 4.91
N ASN A 749 29.81 -13.46 6.18
CA ASN A 749 31.17 -13.32 6.72
C ASN A 749 32.07 -14.35 6.09
N GLY A 750 32.80 -13.92 5.08
CA GLY A 750 33.86 -14.69 4.42
C GLY A 750 35.01 -15.12 5.32
N SER A 751 34.73 -15.36 6.59
CA SER A 751 35.73 -15.84 7.56
C SER A 751 36.15 -17.30 7.33
N LYS A 752 35.73 -17.93 6.25
CA LYS A 752 36.03 -19.35 6.00
C LYS A 752 36.44 -19.71 4.58
N ASP A 753 37.00 -18.78 3.81
CA ASP A 753 37.79 -19.21 2.67
C ASP A 753 39.15 -19.80 3.12
N THR A 754 39.10 -20.66 4.10
CA THR A 754 40.14 -21.63 4.42
C THR A 754 39.99 -22.86 3.53
N ASP A 755 39.39 -22.73 2.34
CA ASP A 755 39.37 -23.80 1.37
C ASP A 755 40.81 -24.00 0.87
N ALA A 756 41.44 -24.92 1.54
CA ALA A 756 42.86 -25.31 1.39
C ALA A 756 43.24 -25.79 -0.03
N ASN A 757 42.30 -25.85 -0.97
CA ASN A 757 42.43 -26.50 -2.26
C ASN A 757 42.02 -25.63 -3.46
N SER A 758 41.86 -24.33 -3.32
CA SER A 758 41.38 -23.48 -4.42
C SER A 758 42.51 -23.17 -5.42
N GLY A 759 42.30 -23.48 -6.70
CA GLY A 759 43.08 -22.95 -7.80
C GLY A 759 42.72 -21.48 -8.06
N ILE A 760 43.66 -20.69 -8.54
CA ILE A 760 43.42 -19.31 -8.98
C ILE A 760 43.85 -19.18 -10.43
N PHE A 761 42.92 -18.70 -11.27
CA PHE A 761 43.23 -18.31 -12.63
C PHE A 761 43.00 -16.81 -12.79
N VAL A 762 43.94 -16.12 -13.40
CA VAL A 762 43.83 -14.69 -13.69
C VAL A 762 44.10 -14.39 -15.15
N THR A 763 43.32 -13.51 -15.73
CA THR A 763 43.57 -12.96 -17.07
C THR A 763 43.20 -11.49 -17.12
N SER A 764 43.91 -10.74 -17.95
CA SER A 764 43.71 -9.30 -18.16
C SER A 764 44.31 -8.89 -19.50
N PRO A 765 43.83 -7.82 -20.14
CA PRO A 765 44.47 -7.27 -21.33
C PRO A 765 45.99 -6.96 -21.17
N SER A 766 46.41 -6.73 -19.91
CA SER A 766 47.82 -6.48 -19.57
C SER A 766 48.65 -7.77 -19.46
N ILE A 767 48.07 -8.97 -19.51
CA ILE A 767 48.74 -10.25 -19.46
C ILE A 767 48.89 -10.78 -20.89
N GLN A 768 50.10 -10.78 -21.37
CA GLN A 768 50.48 -11.22 -22.71
C GLN A 768 51.41 -12.46 -22.59
N SER A 769 51.79 -13.07 -23.72
CA SER A 769 52.74 -14.19 -23.72
C SER A 769 54.06 -13.80 -23.06
N GLY A 770 54.51 -14.64 -22.10
CA GLY A 770 55.73 -14.36 -21.38
C GLY A 770 55.79 -14.98 -19.98
N THR A 771 56.84 -14.68 -19.26
CA THR A 771 57.05 -15.13 -17.89
C THR A 771 56.68 -14.00 -16.93
N TYR A 772 55.92 -14.38 -15.88
CA TYR A 772 55.49 -13.51 -14.80
C TYR A 772 56.03 -14.06 -13.47
N THR A 773 56.05 -13.18 -12.48
CA THR A 773 56.39 -13.57 -11.11
C THR A 773 55.26 -13.13 -10.19
N TYR A 774 54.64 -14.03 -9.44
CA TYR A 774 53.73 -13.67 -8.40
C TYR A 774 54.37 -13.75 -7.00
N TYR A 775 53.96 -12.81 -6.18
CA TYR A 775 54.39 -12.69 -4.78
C TYR A 775 53.19 -12.89 -3.89
N THR A 776 53.35 -13.64 -2.81
CA THR A 776 52.30 -13.87 -1.82
C THR A 776 52.37 -12.82 -0.70
N SER A 777 51.24 -12.56 -0.07
CA SER A 777 51.13 -11.65 1.07
C SER A 777 51.73 -10.25 0.84
N PRO A 778 51.40 -9.58 -0.27
CA PRO A 778 51.90 -8.23 -0.52
C PRO A 778 51.37 -7.24 0.52
N SER A 779 52.17 -6.23 0.83
CA SER A 779 51.71 -5.07 1.54
C SER A 779 51.05 -4.11 0.53
N ILE A 780 49.76 -3.79 0.75
CA ILE A 780 48.94 -3.01 -0.18
C ILE A 780 48.49 -1.73 0.55
N SER A 781 48.69 -0.59 -0.08
CA SER A 781 48.25 0.69 0.46
C SER A 781 47.70 1.61 -0.64
N GLY A 782 46.63 2.32 -0.33
CA GLY A 782 45.92 3.21 -1.29
C GLY A 782 45.28 2.44 -2.44
N GLY A 783 44.91 3.20 -3.49
CA GLY A 783 44.15 2.68 -4.63
C GLY A 783 42.69 2.42 -4.33
N THR A 784 41.98 1.94 -5.32
CA THR A 784 40.59 1.47 -5.19
C THR A 784 40.56 -0.03 -5.00
N ASN A 785 39.67 -0.53 -4.18
CA ASN A 785 39.53 -1.96 -3.93
C ASN A 785 38.05 -2.34 -4.24
N TRP A 786 37.89 -3.22 -5.23
CA TRP A 786 36.60 -3.80 -5.52
C TRP A 786 36.65 -5.32 -5.29
N HIS A 787 35.96 -5.77 -4.26
CA HIS A 787 35.93 -7.19 -3.83
C HIS A 787 37.27 -7.92 -3.81
N GLY A 788 38.35 -7.22 -3.47
CA GLY A 788 39.70 -7.76 -3.36
C GLY A 788 40.62 -7.46 -4.53
N LEU A 789 40.12 -7.05 -5.67
CA LEU A 789 40.92 -6.56 -6.78
C LEU A 789 41.30 -5.09 -6.53
N TYR A 790 42.59 -4.81 -6.51
CA TYR A 790 43.15 -3.48 -6.28
C TYR A 790 43.56 -2.82 -7.58
N ASP A 791 43.13 -1.60 -7.81
CA ASP A 791 43.59 -0.75 -8.89
C ASP A 791 44.26 0.52 -8.35
N GLY A 792 45.36 0.92 -8.95
CA GLY A 792 46.14 2.11 -8.57
C GLY A 792 46.79 2.05 -7.18
N ALA A 793 46.80 0.89 -6.52
CA ALA A 793 47.42 0.72 -5.21
C ALA A 793 48.97 0.69 -5.25
N THR A 794 49.56 1.22 -4.21
CA THR A 794 51.00 1.00 -3.96
C THR A 794 51.21 -0.39 -3.35
N VAL A 795 51.96 -1.23 -4.04
CA VAL A 795 52.18 -2.63 -3.66
C VAL A 795 53.66 -2.90 -3.38
N THR A 796 53.93 -3.31 -2.17
CA THR A 796 55.29 -3.74 -1.76
C THR A 796 55.31 -5.25 -1.58
N THR A 797 56.25 -5.89 -2.21
CA THR A 797 56.44 -7.34 -2.15
C THR A 797 57.71 -7.70 -1.38
N SER A 798 57.66 -8.77 -0.57
CA SER A 798 58.78 -9.30 0.17
C SER A 798 59.03 -10.79 -0.18
N GLY A 799 60.24 -11.26 -0.07
CA GLY A 799 60.61 -12.65 -0.35
C GLY A 799 60.85 -12.95 -1.83
N SER A 800 61.14 -14.22 -2.13
CA SER A 800 61.30 -14.72 -3.50
C SER A 800 59.93 -14.98 -4.11
N GLY A 801 59.63 -14.33 -5.24
CA GLY A 801 58.43 -14.62 -6.01
C GLY A 801 58.48 -15.97 -6.72
N THR A 802 57.34 -16.49 -7.10
CA THR A 802 57.18 -17.72 -7.89
C THR A 802 57.01 -17.38 -9.37
N SER A 803 57.84 -17.99 -10.24
CA SER A 803 57.77 -17.80 -11.70
C SER A 803 56.59 -18.59 -12.29
N VAL A 804 55.83 -17.98 -13.18
CA VAL A 804 54.71 -18.61 -13.92
C VAL A 804 54.74 -18.14 -15.38
N THR A 805 54.27 -18.98 -16.28
CA THR A 805 54.18 -18.64 -17.70
C THR A 805 52.73 -18.38 -18.08
N ALA A 806 52.48 -17.29 -18.79
CA ALA A 806 51.19 -17.01 -19.37
C ALA A 806 50.95 -17.85 -20.63
N HIS A 807 49.83 -18.49 -20.72
CA HIS A 807 49.38 -19.38 -21.80
C HIS A 807 48.00 -18.99 -22.36
#